data_e2a9a1888c353fe6b00ce898bea03684
#
_entry.id   e2a9a1888c353fe6b00ce898bea03684
#
_cell.length_a   1.000
_cell.length_b   1.000
_cell.length_c   1.000
_cell.angle_alpha   90.00
_cell.angle_beta   90.00
_cell.angle_gamma   90.00
#
_symmetry.space_group_name_H-M   'P 1'
#
loop_
_entity.id
_entity.type
_entity.pdbx_description
1 polymer ?
#
loop_
_entity_poly.entity_id
_entity_poly.type
_entity_poly.pdbx_seq_one_letter_code
_entity_poly.pdbx_strand_id
1 'polypeptide(L)'
;MPHHWNQAGRALALAAITAVTTFVGQGAAAQTLPAGVTRGPSVEGITEYRLQNGMKVLLFPDASKPTVTVNVTYLVGSRHENYGETGMAHLLEHLMFKGAPKNPRIDQQFNNRGMKANGTTSLDRTNYYETFQASDDNLKWAIDMEADRMVHSFIAKKDLDSEMTVVRNEFENGENSPFGVITKRMQSIAYDWHSYGKPTIGNRSDIENVAIGNLQAFYRTYYQPDNAVLLVAGKFDPAKTLSMIGSAFGAIPKPKRSLPVFWTVEPTQDGERAFSVRRKGDVQIVSVAYKVPSGLTTDSDAMSFAAEILTDTPNGRLHKLLVEPGRVSQVFDYGMTGYAPGLQMLGIVVRKDQPIEPVREALINAIETFKDTPPTQDEMDRVKRNYANQTEKMLNDPEQVGVTLSEAIALGDWRLFFEGRDAATRVTADQVTAVAARYFRRDNRTVGTFVPEDRVMRAEIPAAPAVAEVLKDFKPKKELAAAEAFDPSQDNINRRTTQTTVGGLKVAMLPKKTRGETVSVALTLHWGDEKSLFGKQTVASMTNAMLTRGTSKYTRQQLSDEFDKLKIAGGIYHFDTTRANLPAALRLAAHVMKAPSFPPAEFEQLRQQTLVGIEAQRNDPKSVAGQALGEYFSRYPKGDYRAVQSIDEQIAEIKAITLEDIKRFHREFYGASQGELSIVGDFDVQETAAIVAAEFTDWKSPAPYARLTRTNFDVPAVRKNLDTPDKENGVYVARINLDLADNDPDFAALSLANYIFGGGAGLNSRVMERIRQKDGLSYGGGSSVSAGSIDRAGSFSLSAIAAPQNLAKLDSALRAELVRAVKDGFTAEEIARAKSGLLQQRVQTRAQDSALATGWVTYLFLERTYAWSKQFEAQITALTTEQVNAAFRRAIDPARLVVVTAGDEAKSKIATKQ
;
A
#
# COMPACT_ATOMS: atom_id res chain seq x y z
N MET A 1 21.87 -21.61 48.31
CA MET A 1 22.87 -22.69 48.05
C MET A 1 23.08 -22.73 46.57
N PRO A 2 24.29 -22.59 46.08
CA PRO A 2 24.56 -22.48 44.65
C PRO A 2 24.78 -23.86 44.03
N HIS A 3 24.21 -24.14 42.88
CA HIS A 3 24.63 -25.29 42.09
C HIS A 3 25.42 -24.81 40.87
N HIS A 4 26.70 -25.17 40.91
CA HIS A 4 27.65 -25.15 39.83
C HIS A 4 27.16 -25.98 38.64
N TRP A 5 27.25 -25.47 37.45
CA TRP A 5 27.32 -26.27 36.23
C TRP A 5 28.62 -25.99 35.49
N ASN A 6 29.33 -27.08 35.24
CA ASN A 6 30.65 -27.18 34.73
C ASN A 6 30.82 -26.74 33.29
N GLN A 7 31.93 -26.12 33.06
CA GLN A 7 32.59 -25.99 31.74
C GLN A 7 33.21 -27.36 31.39
N ALA A 8 32.68 -28.04 30.37
CA ALA A 8 33.41 -29.03 29.58
C ALA A 8 32.68 -29.29 28.27
N GLY A 9 33.28 -28.87 27.15
CA GLY A 9 32.71 -29.14 25.81
C GLY A 9 33.28 -28.28 24.67
N ARG A 10 34.54 -27.86 24.82
CA ARG A 10 35.31 -27.36 23.67
C ARG A 10 36.43 -28.34 23.40
N ALA A 11 36.26 -29.15 22.36
CA ALA A 11 37.28 -29.73 21.49
C ALA A 11 36.75 -31.03 20.86
N LEU A 12 36.61 -31.00 19.56
CA LEU A 12 36.60 -32.14 18.63
C LEU A 12 35.58 -31.91 17.53
N ALA A 13 36.03 -31.35 16.42
CA ALA A 13 35.67 -31.69 15.04
C ALA A 13 36.43 -30.80 14.06
N LEU A 14 37.71 -31.04 13.95
CA LEU A 14 38.48 -30.78 12.74
C LEU A 14 38.87 -32.15 12.19
N ALA A 15 38.24 -32.58 11.15
CA ALA A 15 38.76 -33.49 10.12
C ALA A 15 37.61 -34.24 9.41
N ALA A 16 37.20 -33.74 8.29
CA ALA A 16 36.75 -34.57 7.14
C ALA A 16 36.73 -33.64 5.90
N ILE A 17 37.85 -33.57 5.22
CA ILE A 17 38.01 -32.96 3.90
C ILE A 17 38.03 -34.10 2.89
N THR A 18 37.48 -33.82 1.71
CA THR A 18 37.64 -34.41 0.41
C THR A 18 36.73 -35.56 -0.04
N ALA A 19 35.75 -35.19 -0.85
CA ALA A 19 35.49 -35.85 -2.13
C ALA A 19 34.92 -34.84 -3.12
N VAL A 20 35.75 -34.41 -4.03
CA VAL A 20 35.42 -33.53 -5.18
C VAL A 20 34.79 -34.40 -6.25
N THR A 21 33.61 -34.05 -6.69
CA THR A 21 33.08 -34.40 -8.02
C THR A 21 32.86 -33.12 -8.79
N THR A 22 33.75 -32.92 -9.75
CA THR A 22 33.75 -31.86 -10.76
C THR A 22 32.54 -31.98 -11.66
N PHE A 23 31.62 -31.04 -11.58
CA PHE A 23 30.73 -30.70 -12.68
C PHE A 23 31.23 -29.39 -13.31
N VAL A 24 31.75 -29.52 -14.54
CA VAL A 24 32.12 -28.39 -15.38
C VAL A 24 30.84 -27.73 -15.88
N GLY A 25 30.41 -26.69 -15.22
CA GLY A 25 29.43 -25.72 -15.74
C GLY A 25 30.16 -24.51 -16.31
N GLN A 26 29.77 -24.06 -17.48
CA GLN A 26 30.34 -22.97 -18.27
C GLN A 26 30.63 -21.73 -17.41
N GLY A 27 31.85 -21.21 -17.55
CA GLY A 27 32.40 -20.16 -16.72
C GLY A 27 31.66 -18.84 -16.81
N ALA A 28 31.01 -18.50 -15.71
CA ALA A 28 30.87 -17.09 -15.36
C ALA A 28 32.25 -16.59 -14.96
N ALA A 29 32.80 -15.61 -15.66
CA ALA A 29 34.04 -14.95 -15.31
C ALA A 29 34.03 -14.61 -13.83
N ALA A 30 35.00 -15.05 -13.06
CA ALA A 30 35.08 -14.79 -11.62
C ALA A 30 35.12 -13.26 -11.42
N GLN A 31 34.01 -12.72 -10.96
CA GLN A 31 33.87 -11.30 -10.69
C GLN A 31 34.89 -10.92 -9.62
N THR A 32 35.82 -10.05 -9.93
CA THR A 32 36.83 -9.57 -8.98
C THR A 32 36.09 -8.73 -7.92
N LEU A 33 35.99 -9.26 -6.71
CA LEU A 33 35.29 -8.56 -5.60
C LEU A 33 36.16 -7.38 -5.12
N PRO A 34 35.53 -6.27 -4.72
CA PRO A 34 36.25 -5.20 -4.05
C PRO A 34 36.98 -5.71 -2.79
N ALA A 35 38.07 -5.05 -2.43
CA ALA A 35 38.83 -5.44 -1.23
C ALA A 35 37.92 -5.39 0.03
N GLY A 36 38.00 -6.44 0.83
CA GLY A 36 37.18 -6.55 2.05
C GLY A 36 35.71 -6.97 1.87
N VAL A 37 35.33 -7.35 0.66
CA VAL A 37 34.00 -7.89 0.36
C VAL A 37 34.10 -9.40 0.17
N THR A 38 33.20 -10.14 0.82
CA THR A 38 33.05 -11.59 0.61
C THR A 38 31.68 -11.89 0.01
N ARG A 39 31.61 -12.88 -0.88
CA ARG A 39 30.34 -13.34 -1.45
C ARG A 39 29.72 -14.38 -0.53
N GLY A 40 28.44 -14.24 -0.26
CA GLY A 40 27.58 -15.15 0.48
C GLY A 40 26.70 -16.01 -0.44
N PRO A 41 25.57 -16.52 0.10
CA PRO A 41 24.61 -17.31 -0.68
C PRO A 41 23.93 -16.49 -1.78
N SER A 42 23.46 -17.22 -2.81
CA SER A 42 22.65 -16.66 -3.88
C SER A 42 21.36 -17.47 -4.00
N VAL A 43 20.20 -16.79 -4.03
CA VAL A 43 18.87 -17.42 -4.13
C VAL A 43 18.01 -16.60 -5.09
N GLU A 44 17.52 -17.23 -6.14
CA GLU A 44 16.56 -16.67 -7.11
C GLU A 44 16.91 -15.27 -7.64
N GLY A 45 18.19 -15.04 -7.97
CA GLY A 45 18.68 -13.77 -8.50
C GLY A 45 19.15 -12.77 -7.44
N ILE A 46 18.89 -13.00 -6.17
CA ILE A 46 19.44 -12.20 -5.07
C ILE A 46 20.77 -12.83 -4.63
N THR A 47 21.84 -12.05 -4.58
CA THR A 47 23.15 -12.48 -4.08
C THR A 47 23.54 -11.67 -2.85
N GLU A 48 23.90 -12.38 -1.77
CA GLU A 48 24.45 -11.76 -0.56
C GLU A 48 25.95 -11.49 -0.71
N TYR A 49 26.38 -10.35 -0.17
CA TYR A 49 27.77 -10.00 0.07
C TYR A 49 27.91 -9.51 1.50
N ARG A 50 29.13 -9.56 2.04
CA ARG A 50 29.43 -9.10 3.38
C ARG A 50 30.66 -8.19 3.37
N LEU A 51 30.54 -7.05 4.05
CA LEU A 51 31.62 -6.11 4.28
C LEU A 51 32.38 -6.46 5.56
N GLN A 52 33.64 -6.02 5.69
CA GLN A 52 34.49 -6.29 6.86
C GLN A 52 33.94 -5.69 8.15
N ASN A 53 33.16 -4.60 8.07
CA ASN A 53 32.52 -3.96 9.23
C ASN A 53 31.27 -4.69 9.74
N GLY A 54 30.86 -5.79 9.09
CA GLY A 54 29.72 -6.63 9.48
C GLY A 54 28.46 -6.41 8.66
N MET A 55 28.40 -5.40 7.81
CA MET A 55 27.23 -5.12 6.99
C MET A 55 26.98 -6.23 5.97
N LYS A 56 25.72 -6.66 5.87
CA LYS A 56 25.24 -7.53 4.78
C LYS A 56 24.73 -6.66 3.63
N VAL A 57 24.97 -7.11 2.41
CA VAL A 57 24.52 -6.46 1.18
C VAL A 57 23.84 -7.49 0.31
N LEU A 58 22.64 -7.18 -0.16
CA LEU A 58 21.85 -7.99 -1.07
C LEU A 58 21.76 -7.27 -2.41
N LEU A 59 22.20 -7.91 -3.49
CA LEU A 59 22.05 -7.39 -4.83
C LEU A 59 21.04 -8.24 -5.61
N PHE A 60 20.02 -7.55 -6.15
CA PHE A 60 18.96 -8.13 -6.95
C PHE A 60 18.84 -7.41 -8.30
N PRO A 61 19.74 -7.69 -9.26
CA PRO A 61 19.72 -7.07 -10.56
C PRO A 61 18.50 -7.54 -11.37
N ASP A 62 17.69 -6.59 -11.83
CA ASP A 62 16.55 -6.81 -12.71
C ASP A 62 16.48 -5.71 -13.77
N ALA A 63 16.82 -6.07 -15.00
CA ALA A 63 16.82 -5.14 -16.13
C ALA A 63 15.42 -4.91 -16.74
N SER A 64 14.39 -5.63 -16.27
CA SER A 64 13.02 -5.53 -16.81
C SER A 64 12.34 -4.22 -16.46
N LYS A 65 12.74 -3.62 -15.33
CA LYS A 65 12.22 -2.33 -14.85
C LYS A 65 13.32 -1.29 -14.96
N PRO A 66 13.07 -0.11 -15.56
CA PRO A 66 14.07 0.95 -15.66
C PRO A 66 14.26 1.73 -14.34
N THR A 67 13.98 1.11 -13.22
CA THR A 67 14.09 1.69 -11.87
C THR A 67 15.13 0.92 -11.04
N VAL A 68 15.60 1.59 -9.99
CA VAL A 68 16.40 0.99 -8.92
C VAL A 68 15.76 1.36 -7.61
N THR A 69 15.71 0.41 -6.69
CA THR A 69 15.39 0.64 -5.28
C THR A 69 16.62 0.33 -4.44
N VAL A 70 16.99 1.29 -3.60
CA VAL A 70 17.96 1.10 -2.51
C VAL A 70 17.17 1.02 -1.22
N ASN A 71 17.41 0.01 -0.39
CA ASN A 71 16.72 -0.20 0.88
C ASN A 71 17.73 -0.59 1.95
N VAL A 72 17.80 0.18 3.02
CA VAL A 72 18.59 -0.16 4.22
C VAL A 72 17.63 -0.58 5.33
N THR A 73 17.75 -1.81 5.79
CA THR A 73 17.00 -2.36 6.92
C THR A 73 17.91 -2.42 8.14
N TYR A 74 17.51 -1.72 9.20
CA TYR A 74 18.14 -1.80 10.53
C TYR A 74 17.39 -2.81 11.39
N LEU A 75 18.13 -3.70 12.06
CA LEU A 75 17.58 -4.74 12.94
C LEU A 75 17.21 -4.14 14.31
N VAL A 76 16.34 -3.14 14.27
CA VAL A 76 15.83 -2.44 15.44
C VAL A 76 14.45 -1.88 15.14
N GLY A 77 13.49 -2.13 16.01
CA GLY A 77 12.13 -1.63 15.94
C GLY A 77 11.57 -1.38 17.34
N SER A 78 10.26 -1.28 17.47
CA SER A 78 9.61 -0.94 18.73
C SER A 78 9.82 -1.96 19.85
N ARG A 79 10.22 -3.20 19.55
CA ARG A 79 10.63 -4.19 20.57
C ARG A 79 11.78 -3.71 21.43
N HIS A 80 12.65 -2.88 20.90
CA HIS A 80 13.87 -2.41 21.54
C HIS A 80 13.65 -1.19 22.45
N GLU A 81 12.40 -0.76 22.58
CA GLU A 81 12.01 0.37 23.41
C GLU A 81 11.61 -0.05 24.83
N ASN A 82 11.82 0.84 25.79
CA ASN A 82 11.38 0.66 27.17
C ASN A 82 10.08 1.45 27.43
N TYR A 83 9.47 1.24 28.58
CA TYR A 83 8.41 2.10 29.08
C TYR A 83 8.95 3.52 29.30
N GLY A 84 8.19 4.54 28.89
CA GLY A 84 8.62 5.94 28.86
C GLY A 84 9.39 6.34 27.60
N GLU A 85 9.67 5.40 26.71
CA GLU A 85 10.41 5.60 25.47
C GLU A 85 9.68 4.99 24.25
N THR A 86 8.40 4.60 24.41
CA THR A 86 7.66 3.97 23.32
C THR A 86 7.38 4.93 22.19
N GLY A 87 7.53 4.46 20.95
CA GLY A 87 7.47 5.27 19.74
C GLY A 87 8.81 5.89 19.35
N MET A 88 9.88 5.67 20.10
CA MET A 88 11.20 6.24 19.84
C MET A 88 11.80 5.72 18.54
N ALA A 89 11.62 4.45 18.20
CA ALA A 89 12.09 3.89 16.94
C ALA A 89 11.37 4.55 15.73
N HIS A 90 10.06 4.75 15.84
CA HIS A 90 9.26 5.41 14.82
C HIS A 90 9.58 6.92 14.74
N LEU A 91 9.70 7.58 15.85
CA LEU A 91 10.09 9.00 15.88
C LEU A 91 11.50 9.21 15.31
N LEU A 92 12.43 8.28 15.56
CA LEU A 92 13.74 8.30 14.94
C LEU A 92 13.65 8.08 13.42
N GLU A 93 12.74 7.26 12.95
CA GLU A 93 12.47 7.11 11.51
C GLU A 93 12.21 8.47 10.87
N HIS A 94 11.32 9.29 11.45
CA HIS A 94 11.04 10.65 10.98
C HIS A 94 12.28 11.55 11.00
N LEU A 95 13.07 11.49 12.08
CA LEU A 95 14.26 12.31 12.22
C LEU A 95 15.34 11.96 11.20
N MET A 96 15.40 10.74 10.72
CA MET A 96 16.34 10.31 9.70
C MET A 96 16.14 11.02 8.35
N PHE A 97 14.99 11.63 8.11
CA PHE A 97 14.73 12.45 6.92
C PHE A 97 15.15 13.92 7.06
N LYS A 98 15.69 14.34 8.23
CA LYS A 98 16.08 15.73 8.48
C LYS A 98 17.48 16.11 8.00
N GLY A 99 18.27 15.10 7.63
CA GLY A 99 19.58 15.30 6.99
C GLY A 99 20.78 14.84 7.79
N ALA A 100 21.91 14.91 7.11
CA ALA A 100 23.24 14.59 7.58
C ALA A 100 24.23 15.65 7.03
N PRO A 101 25.48 15.74 7.53
CA PRO A 101 26.39 16.80 7.11
C PRO A 101 26.66 16.90 5.62
N LYS A 102 26.75 15.78 4.91
CA LYS A 102 26.93 15.76 3.44
C LYS A 102 25.61 15.96 2.68
N ASN A 103 24.48 15.68 3.32
CA ASN A 103 23.15 15.78 2.77
C ASN A 103 22.23 16.53 3.74
N PRO A 104 22.43 17.84 3.96
CA PRO A 104 21.74 18.59 5.03
C PRO A 104 20.23 18.77 4.79
N ARG A 105 19.75 18.50 3.58
CA ARG A 105 18.35 18.53 3.20
C ARG A 105 18.06 17.35 2.28
N ILE A 106 18.10 16.17 2.84
CA ILE A 106 17.91 14.89 2.12
C ILE A 106 16.59 14.90 1.36
N ASP A 107 15.55 15.35 2.03
CA ASP A 107 14.20 15.53 1.52
C ASP A 107 14.18 16.30 0.19
N GLN A 108 14.84 17.44 0.12
CA GLN A 108 14.92 18.24 -1.12
C GLN A 108 15.71 17.51 -2.22
N GLN A 109 16.73 16.76 -1.82
CA GLN A 109 17.56 16.04 -2.78
C GLN A 109 16.80 14.87 -3.42
N PHE A 110 15.95 14.19 -2.67
CA PHE A 110 15.03 13.19 -3.24
C PHE A 110 14.15 13.80 -4.32
N ASN A 111 13.52 14.93 -4.05
CA ASN A 111 12.66 15.61 -5.03
C ASN A 111 13.42 16.07 -6.26
N ASN A 112 14.60 16.65 -6.07
CA ASN A 112 15.44 17.13 -7.18
C ASN A 112 15.85 16.00 -8.12
N ARG A 113 15.99 14.80 -7.56
CA ARG A 113 16.37 13.59 -8.32
C ARG A 113 15.17 12.76 -8.78
N GLY A 114 13.94 13.22 -8.49
CA GLY A 114 12.70 12.48 -8.81
C GLY A 114 12.59 11.14 -8.09
N MET A 115 13.18 11.03 -6.92
CA MET A 115 13.15 9.81 -6.12
C MET A 115 11.90 9.77 -5.25
N LYS A 116 11.27 8.61 -5.19
CA LYS A 116 10.32 8.27 -4.14
C LYS A 116 11.12 7.73 -2.96
N ALA A 117 11.00 8.34 -1.79
CA ALA A 117 11.63 7.86 -0.58
C ALA A 117 10.61 7.68 0.53
N ASN A 118 10.78 6.65 1.34
CA ASN A 118 9.97 6.40 2.52
C ASN A 118 10.76 5.63 3.58
N GLY A 119 10.21 5.56 4.79
CA GLY A 119 10.65 4.69 5.86
C GLY A 119 9.48 3.92 6.44
N THR A 120 9.74 2.80 7.08
CA THR A 120 8.75 2.07 7.86
C THR A 120 9.39 1.45 9.09
N THR A 121 8.66 1.52 10.20
CA THR A 121 9.07 0.91 11.47
C THR A 121 8.10 -0.21 11.83
N SER A 122 8.63 -1.37 12.20
CA SER A 122 7.85 -2.48 12.73
C SER A 122 8.33 -2.87 14.14
N LEU A 123 7.90 -4.02 14.63
CA LEU A 123 8.31 -4.52 15.94
C LEU A 123 9.81 -4.81 16.00
N ASP A 124 10.39 -5.37 14.95
CA ASP A 124 11.74 -5.93 14.95
C ASP A 124 12.73 -5.19 14.05
N ARG A 125 12.25 -4.29 13.19
CA ARG A 125 13.09 -3.59 12.22
C ARG A 125 12.60 -2.17 11.93
N THR A 126 13.50 -1.35 11.41
CA THR A 126 13.20 -0.08 10.74
C THR A 126 13.93 -0.08 9.42
N ASN A 127 13.25 0.26 8.32
CA ASN A 127 13.90 0.37 7.03
C ASN A 127 13.63 1.70 6.34
N TYR A 128 14.55 2.08 5.47
CA TYR A 128 14.49 3.26 4.63
C TYR A 128 14.75 2.85 3.20
N TYR A 129 13.98 3.38 2.29
CA TYR A 129 14.16 3.05 0.89
C TYR A 129 13.84 4.23 -0.02
N GLU A 130 14.54 4.27 -1.13
CA GLU A 130 14.28 5.18 -2.22
C GLU A 130 14.25 4.42 -3.55
N THR A 131 13.22 4.72 -4.34
CA THR A 131 13.03 4.18 -5.69
C THR A 131 13.15 5.31 -6.71
N PHE A 132 13.98 5.11 -7.72
CA PHE A 132 14.32 6.12 -8.72
C PHE A 132 14.60 5.50 -10.08
N GLN A 133 14.57 6.36 -11.12
CA GLN A 133 15.00 5.96 -12.45
C GLN A 133 16.46 5.52 -12.45
N ALA A 134 16.72 4.37 -13.04
CA ALA A 134 18.05 3.77 -13.10
C ALA A 134 19.08 4.71 -13.75
N SER A 135 20.04 5.17 -12.97
CA SER A 135 21.22 5.86 -13.40
C SER A 135 22.36 5.64 -12.40
N ASP A 136 23.59 5.58 -12.90
CA ASP A 136 24.76 5.42 -12.03
C ASP A 136 24.93 6.60 -11.05
N ASP A 137 24.57 7.81 -11.49
CA ASP A 137 24.65 9.01 -10.64
C ASP A 137 23.67 8.96 -9.50
N ASN A 138 22.40 8.63 -9.77
CA ASN A 138 21.39 8.49 -8.75
C ASN A 138 21.70 7.32 -7.80
N LEU A 139 22.14 6.18 -8.34
CA LEU A 139 22.51 5.02 -7.53
C LEU A 139 23.70 5.32 -6.62
N LYS A 140 24.75 5.96 -7.17
CA LYS A 140 25.89 6.37 -6.37
C LYS A 140 25.50 7.35 -5.27
N TRP A 141 24.68 8.35 -5.62
CA TRP A 141 24.20 9.33 -4.64
C TRP A 141 23.38 8.66 -3.54
N ALA A 142 22.43 7.77 -3.88
CA ALA A 142 21.61 7.06 -2.89
C ALA A 142 22.50 6.22 -1.93
N ILE A 143 23.47 5.48 -2.45
CA ILE A 143 24.42 4.71 -1.65
C ILE A 143 25.25 5.61 -0.74
N ASP A 144 25.79 6.71 -1.26
CA ASP A 144 26.58 7.64 -0.47
C ASP A 144 25.75 8.34 0.60
N MET A 145 24.51 8.70 0.28
CA MET A 145 23.55 9.34 1.18
C MET A 145 23.17 8.41 2.31
N GLU A 146 22.83 7.15 2.00
CA GLU A 146 22.48 6.15 3.00
C GLU A 146 23.66 5.85 3.95
N ALA A 147 24.88 5.78 3.41
CA ALA A 147 26.08 5.62 4.22
C ALA A 147 26.32 6.83 5.16
N ASP A 148 26.07 8.05 4.68
CA ASP A 148 26.19 9.28 5.50
C ASP A 148 25.11 9.31 6.58
N ARG A 149 23.86 9.04 6.21
CA ARG A 149 22.70 9.02 7.11
C ARG A 149 22.81 7.92 8.19
N MET A 150 23.42 6.77 7.88
CA MET A 150 23.61 5.68 8.84
C MET A 150 24.37 6.12 10.09
N VAL A 151 25.38 6.99 9.97
CA VAL A 151 26.28 7.29 11.08
C VAL A 151 26.41 8.78 11.42
N HIS A 152 25.85 9.66 10.59
CA HIS A 152 26.01 11.10 10.74
C HIS A 152 24.70 11.91 10.78
N SER A 153 23.52 11.27 10.80
CA SER A 153 22.26 12.01 10.91
C SER A 153 22.26 12.98 12.08
N PHE A 154 21.68 14.16 11.86
CA PHE A 154 21.73 15.25 12.84
C PHE A 154 21.07 14.90 14.16
N ILE A 155 19.92 14.23 14.14
CA ILE A 155 19.08 13.90 15.31
C ILE A 155 19.08 15.09 16.28
N ALA A 156 18.56 16.22 15.79
CA ALA A 156 18.64 17.51 16.49
C ALA A 156 17.36 17.80 17.29
N LYS A 157 17.51 18.46 18.42
CA LYS A 157 16.38 18.86 19.31
C LYS A 157 15.30 19.66 18.56
N LYS A 158 15.70 20.58 17.68
CA LYS A 158 14.75 21.40 16.90
C LYS A 158 13.88 20.56 15.96
N ASP A 159 14.46 19.48 15.39
CA ASP A 159 13.76 18.61 14.48
C ASP A 159 12.84 17.65 15.26
N LEU A 160 13.28 17.20 16.43
CA LEU A 160 12.43 16.46 17.37
C LEU A 160 11.20 17.27 17.75
N ASP A 161 11.36 18.54 18.11
CA ASP A 161 10.24 19.40 18.55
C ASP A 161 9.19 19.59 17.44
N SER A 162 9.60 19.60 16.17
CA SER A 162 8.65 19.64 15.05
C SER A 162 8.02 18.27 14.76
N GLU A 163 8.81 17.19 14.72
CA GLU A 163 8.32 15.87 14.39
C GLU A 163 7.46 15.24 15.48
N MET A 164 7.69 15.57 16.71
CA MET A 164 6.84 15.17 17.83
C MET A 164 5.36 15.54 17.58
N THR A 165 5.11 16.73 17.01
CA THR A 165 3.75 17.15 16.64
C THR A 165 3.20 16.32 15.47
N VAL A 166 4.04 15.97 14.52
CA VAL A 166 3.66 15.16 13.36
C VAL A 166 3.28 13.75 13.81
N VAL A 167 4.15 13.10 14.57
CA VAL A 167 3.91 11.72 15.08
C VAL A 167 2.70 11.71 16.03
N ARG A 168 2.49 12.78 16.81
CA ARG A 168 1.27 12.92 17.60
C ARG A 168 0.03 12.97 16.72
N ASN A 169 0.04 13.72 15.62
CA ASN A 169 -1.07 13.76 14.68
C ASN A 169 -1.35 12.39 14.02
N GLU A 170 -0.30 11.62 13.72
CA GLU A 170 -0.45 10.23 13.26
C GLU A 170 -1.09 9.33 14.31
N PHE A 171 -0.62 9.43 15.55
CA PHE A 171 -1.22 8.73 16.69
C PHE A 171 -2.71 9.06 16.81
N GLU A 172 -3.07 10.35 16.77
CA GLU A 172 -4.45 10.84 16.86
C GLU A 172 -5.29 10.35 15.67
N ASN A 173 -4.73 10.31 14.47
CA ASN A 173 -5.40 9.74 13.29
C ASN A 173 -5.71 8.24 13.47
N GLY A 174 -4.78 7.48 14.02
CA GLY A 174 -5.01 6.08 14.38
C GLY A 174 -6.12 5.88 15.41
N GLU A 175 -6.26 6.83 16.36
CA GLU A 175 -7.32 6.83 17.36
C GLU A 175 -8.72 7.11 16.76
N ASN A 176 -8.82 7.63 15.55
CA ASN A 176 -10.10 7.83 14.85
C ASN A 176 -10.62 6.54 14.18
N SER A 177 -9.74 5.58 13.96
CA SER A 177 -10.12 4.32 13.33
C SER A 177 -10.59 3.30 14.37
N PRO A 178 -11.85 2.81 14.32
CA PRO A 178 -12.31 1.73 15.19
C PRO A 178 -11.40 0.50 15.12
N PHE A 179 -10.95 0.14 13.93
CA PHE A 179 -10.03 -0.96 13.71
C PHE A 179 -8.65 -0.68 14.33
N GLY A 180 -8.09 0.50 14.10
CA GLY A 180 -6.80 0.91 14.69
C GLY A 180 -6.82 0.88 16.21
N VAL A 181 -7.90 1.39 16.79
CA VAL A 181 -8.08 1.41 18.26
C VAL A 181 -8.19 0.01 18.84
N ILE A 182 -9.03 -0.87 18.27
CA ILE A 182 -9.20 -2.22 18.81
C ILE A 182 -7.93 -3.04 18.66
N THR A 183 -7.21 -2.90 17.55
CA THR A 183 -5.94 -3.59 17.29
C THR A 183 -4.87 -3.15 18.29
N LYS A 184 -4.70 -1.85 18.49
CA LYS A 184 -3.75 -1.30 19.48
C LYS A 184 -4.08 -1.74 20.91
N ARG A 185 -5.36 -1.76 21.30
CA ARG A 185 -5.79 -2.26 22.61
C ARG A 185 -5.59 -3.76 22.74
N MET A 186 -5.92 -4.49 21.68
CA MET A 186 -5.68 -5.93 21.62
C MET A 186 -4.21 -6.24 21.88
N GLN A 187 -3.32 -5.57 21.17
CA GLN A 187 -1.87 -5.70 21.34
C GLN A 187 -1.47 -5.43 22.79
N SER A 188 -1.89 -4.31 23.36
CA SER A 188 -1.52 -3.94 24.74
C SER A 188 -2.05 -4.86 25.81
N ILE A 189 -3.20 -5.51 25.59
CA ILE A 189 -3.87 -6.37 26.58
C ILE A 189 -3.44 -7.83 26.43
N ALA A 190 -3.11 -8.24 25.22
CA ALA A 190 -2.67 -9.60 24.95
C ALA A 190 -1.30 -9.93 25.57
N TYR A 191 -0.43 -8.94 25.76
CA TYR A 191 0.89 -9.13 26.38
C TYR A 191 0.93 -8.63 27.82
N ASP A 192 1.55 -9.41 28.71
CA ASP A 192 1.83 -9.01 30.08
C ASP A 192 3.15 -8.26 30.20
N TRP A 193 4.15 -8.72 29.52
CA TRP A 193 5.52 -8.27 29.75
C TRP A 193 6.32 -8.01 28.48
N HIS A 194 6.12 -8.79 27.42
CA HIS A 194 6.92 -8.67 26.22
C HIS A 194 6.68 -7.32 25.51
N SER A 195 7.75 -6.75 24.96
CA SER A 195 7.69 -5.45 24.30
C SER A 195 6.73 -5.40 23.09
N TYR A 196 6.33 -6.54 22.54
CA TYR A 196 5.31 -6.61 21.51
C TYR A 196 3.94 -6.13 21.97
N GLY A 197 3.69 -6.02 23.25
CA GLY A 197 2.50 -5.36 23.80
C GLY A 197 2.47 -3.85 23.62
N LYS A 198 3.56 -3.24 23.14
CA LYS A 198 3.65 -1.81 22.88
C LYS A 198 3.43 -1.53 21.39
N PRO A 199 2.53 -0.62 21.03
CA PRO A 199 2.32 -0.26 19.63
C PRO A 199 3.55 0.48 19.07
N THR A 200 3.88 0.22 17.82
CA THR A 200 5.04 0.83 17.13
C THR A 200 4.97 2.35 17.09
N ILE A 201 3.76 2.90 16.94
CA ILE A 201 3.55 4.36 17.02
C ILE A 201 3.90 4.93 18.41
N GLY A 202 4.01 4.09 19.42
CA GLY A 202 4.23 4.48 20.80
C GLY A 202 2.97 4.89 21.55
N ASN A 203 3.17 5.34 22.79
CA ASN A 203 2.12 5.94 23.61
C ASN A 203 2.23 7.44 23.56
N ARG A 204 1.12 8.16 23.63
CA ARG A 204 1.10 9.61 23.55
C ARG A 204 2.04 10.28 24.55
N SER A 205 2.01 9.81 25.82
CA SER A 205 2.88 10.37 26.87
C SER A 205 4.37 10.21 26.56
N ASP A 206 4.75 9.11 25.95
CA ASP A 206 6.13 8.81 25.64
C ASP A 206 6.60 9.64 24.44
N ILE A 207 5.79 9.68 23.38
CA ILE A 207 6.03 10.48 22.18
C ILE A 207 6.24 11.96 22.56
N GLU A 208 5.39 12.50 23.42
CA GLU A 208 5.43 13.90 23.83
C GLU A 208 6.59 14.23 24.79
N ASN A 209 7.24 13.23 25.40
CA ASN A 209 8.25 13.45 26.45
C ASN A 209 9.60 12.80 26.16
N VAL A 210 9.79 12.17 25.00
CA VAL A 210 11.07 11.53 24.72
C VAL A 210 12.22 12.52 24.71
N ALA A 211 13.27 12.20 25.46
CA ALA A 211 14.44 13.04 25.53
C ALA A 211 15.32 12.88 24.27
N ILE A 212 15.79 14.00 23.69
CA ILE A 212 16.67 13.97 22.51
C ILE A 212 17.93 13.12 22.76
N GLY A 213 18.46 13.11 23.98
CA GLY A 213 19.61 12.30 24.36
C GLY A 213 19.36 10.80 24.23
N ASN A 214 18.14 10.35 24.52
CA ASN A 214 17.74 8.95 24.37
C ASN A 214 17.65 8.56 22.90
N LEU A 215 17.05 9.40 22.05
CA LEU A 215 17.03 9.20 20.60
C LEU A 215 18.43 9.15 19.99
N GLN A 216 19.32 10.06 20.41
CA GLN A 216 20.70 10.05 19.98
C GLN A 216 21.47 8.81 20.46
N ALA A 217 21.19 8.32 21.67
CA ALA A 217 21.79 7.11 22.19
C ALA A 217 21.27 5.88 21.42
N PHE A 218 19.97 5.83 21.17
CA PHE A 218 19.32 4.78 20.39
C PHE A 218 19.90 4.72 18.97
N TYR A 219 19.99 5.86 18.29
CA TYR A 219 20.60 5.97 16.97
C TYR A 219 22.06 5.45 16.97
N ARG A 220 22.92 5.94 17.87
CA ARG A 220 24.31 5.48 17.96
C ARG A 220 24.46 3.99 18.29
N THR A 221 23.50 3.42 19.00
CA THR A 221 23.52 2.00 19.38
C THR A 221 23.15 1.11 18.21
N TYR A 222 22.08 1.41 17.51
CA TYR A 222 21.45 0.50 16.58
C TYR A 222 21.74 0.80 15.11
N TYR A 223 21.95 2.06 14.72
CA TYR A 223 22.18 2.46 13.34
C TYR A 223 23.67 2.33 12.98
N GLN A 224 24.10 1.09 12.82
CA GLN A 224 25.50 0.72 12.58
C GLN A 224 25.57 -0.40 11.52
N PRO A 225 26.69 -0.53 10.79
CA PRO A 225 26.83 -1.51 9.69
C PRO A 225 26.56 -2.95 10.12
N ASP A 226 27.00 -3.36 11.32
CA ASP A 226 26.84 -4.74 11.82
C ASP A 226 25.41 -5.08 12.25
N ASN A 227 24.53 -4.08 12.25
CA ASN A 227 23.11 -4.20 12.59
C ASN A 227 22.21 -3.78 11.41
N ALA A 228 22.74 -3.79 10.18
CA ALA A 228 22.04 -3.34 9.00
C ALA A 228 22.21 -4.29 7.81
N VAL A 229 21.21 -4.31 6.95
CA VAL A 229 21.24 -5.01 5.66
C VAL A 229 20.85 -4.02 4.57
N LEU A 230 21.73 -3.84 3.58
CA LEU A 230 21.48 -3.05 2.39
C LEU A 230 20.96 -3.95 1.27
N LEU A 231 19.84 -3.65 0.71
CA LEU A 231 19.35 -4.25 -0.54
C LEU A 231 19.40 -3.22 -1.66
N VAL A 232 19.92 -3.62 -2.81
CA VAL A 232 19.75 -2.90 -4.08
C VAL A 232 19.02 -3.80 -5.05
N ALA A 233 17.86 -3.36 -5.54
CA ALA A 233 17.01 -4.11 -6.46
C ALA A 233 16.70 -3.28 -7.72
N GLY A 234 16.67 -3.91 -8.90
CA GLY A 234 16.31 -3.26 -10.16
C GLY A 234 17.43 -3.22 -11.19
N LYS A 235 17.44 -2.21 -12.05
CA LYS A 235 18.36 -2.11 -13.20
C LYS A 235 19.67 -1.42 -12.83
N PHE A 236 20.69 -2.20 -12.56
CA PHE A 236 22.05 -1.71 -12.27
C PHE A 236 23.11 -2.75 -12.69
N ASP A 237 24.38 -2.33 -12.75
CA ASP A 237 25.52 -3.23 -12.90
C ASP A 237 26.00 -3.71 -11.53
N PRO A 238 25.96 -5.03 -11.23
CA PRO A 238 26.32 -5.55 -9.92
C PRO A 238 27.76 -5.27 -9.49
N ALA A 239 28.71 -5.33 -10.41
CA ALA A 239 30.13 -5.11 -10.09
C ALA A 239 30.39 -3.65 -9.71
N LYS A 240 29.85 -2.76 -10.51
CA LYS A 240 29.94 -1.30 -10.29
C LYS A 240 29.24 -0.90 -9.00
N THR A 241 28.03 -1.41 -8.78
CA THR A 241 27.25 -1.17 -7.56
C THR A 241 27.98 -1.65 -6.33
N LEU A 242 28.55 -2.87 -6.37
CA LEU A 242 29.32 -3.41 -5.26
C LEU A 242 30.57 -2.57 -4.95
N SER A 243 31.20 -2.02 -5.98
CA SER A 243 32.34 -1.09 -5.81
C SER A 243 31.91 0.22 -5.15
N MET A 244 30.74 0.78 -5.54
CA MET A 244 30.16 1.97 -4.90
C MET A 244 29.84 1.70 -3.42
N ILE A 245 29.22 0.57 -3.13
CA ILE A 245 28.89 0.14 -1.76
C ILE A 245 30.16 -0.06 -0.93
N GLY A 246 31.15 -0.76 -1.49
CA GLY A 246 32.46 -0.96 -0.83
C GLY A 246 33.16 0.36 -0.49
N SER A 247 33.06 1.35 -1.38
CA SER A 247 33.64 2.68 -1.17
C SER A 247 32.88 3.51 -0.11
N ALA A 248 31.56 3.44 -0.10
CA ALA A 248 30.72 4.23 0.81
C ALA A 248 30.60 3.58 2.20
N PHE A 249 30.01 2.41 2.27
CA PHE A 249 29.75 1.69 3.52
C PHE A 249 31.01 0.98 4.07
N GLY A 250 31.87 0.50 3.21
CA GLY A 250 33.13 -0.16 3.62
C GLY A 250 34.11 0.81 4.33
N ALA A 251 33.96 2.11 4.10
CA ALA A 251 34.72 3.15 4.81
C ALA A 251 34.25 3.37 6.26
N ILE A 252 33.05 2.93 6.60
CA ILE A 252 32.50 3.02 7.96
C ILE A 252 33.22 1.98 8.83
N PRO A 253 33.85 2.36 9.94
CA PRO A 253 34.58 1.42 10.77
C PRO A 253 33.66 0.40 11.42
N LYS A 254 34.18 -0.78 11.70
CA LYS A 254 33.46 -1.82 12.46
C LYS A 254 33.13 -1.27 13.86
N PRO A 255 31.85 -1.34 14.27
CA PRO A 255 31.44 -0.85 15.60
C PRO A 255 32.16 -1.58 16.74
N LYS A 256 32.52 -0.82 17.79
CA LYS A 256 33.17 -1.36 18.98
C LYS A 256 32.19 -1.70 20.11
N ARG A 257 30.94 -1.21 20.01
CA ARG A 257 29.89 -1.49 21.00
C ARG A 257 29.39 -2.93 20.85
N SER A 258 28.80 -3.49 21.90
CA SER A 258 27.95 -4.66 21.82
C SER A 258 26.49 -4.22 21.77
N LEU A 259 25.67 -4.93 21.00
CA LEU A 259 24.22 -4.71 21.02
C LEU A 259 23.64 -5.21 22.33
N PRO A 260 22.63 -4.53 22.90
CA PRO A 260 21.86 -5.06 24.01
C PRO A 260 21.27 -6.43 23.68
N VAL A 261 21.31 -7.33 24.63
CA VAL A 261 20.69 -8.65 24.49
C VAL A 261 19.31 -8.59 25.14
N PHE A 262 18.29 -8.96 24.39
CA PHE A 262 16.91 -9.01 24.85
C PHE A 262 16.58 -10.46 25.25
N TRP A 263 16.32 -10.67 26.52
CA TRP A 263 15.91 -11.96 27.10
C TRP A 263 14.49 -11.95 27.67
N THR A 264 13.75 -10.85 27.43
CA THR A 264 12.36 -10.76 27.87
C THR A 264 11.52 -11.77 27.10
N VAL A 265 10.87 -12.67 27.83
CA VAL A 265 9.95 -13.66 27.30
C VAL A 265 8.56 -13.38 27.83
N GLU A 266 7.59 -13.43 26.98
CA GLU A 266 6.19 -13.30 27.38
C GLU A 266 5.79 -14.50 28.25
N PRO A 267 5.28 -14.28 29.46
CA PRO A 267 4.78 -15.38 30.28
C PRO A 267 3.59 -16.07 29.61
N THR A 268 3.44 -17.36 29.92
CA THR A 268 2.23 -18.08 29.52
C THR A 268 1.00 -17.38 30.08
N GLN A 269 -0.02 -17.26 29.27
CA GLN A 269 -1.23 -16.54 29.66
C GLN A 269 -2.02 -17.33 30.71
N ASP A 270 -2.43 -16.67 31.85
CA ASP A 270 -3.05 -17.31 33.04
C ASP A 270 -4.57 -17.32 33.03
N GLY A 271 -5.20 -16.90 32.01
CA GLY A 271 -6.66 -16.88 31.85
C GLY A 271 -7.05 -15.94 30.75
N GLU A 272 -8.32 -16.02 30.49
CA GLU A 272 -8.97 -15.25 29.48
C GLU A 272 -8.79 -13.75 29.70
N ARG A 273 -8.43 -13.00 28.68
CA ARG A 273 -8.45 -11.55 28.72
C ARG A 273 -9.59 -11.04 27.89
N ALA A 274 -10.26 -10.04 28.40
CA ALA A 274 -11.32 -9.39 27.67
C ALA A 274 -11.27 -7.89 27.90
N PHE A 275 -11.62 -7.15 26.86
CA PHE A 275 -11.76 -5.71 26.97
C PHE A 275 -12.84 -5.21 26.04
N SER A 276 -13.39 -4.06 26.39
CA SER A 276 -14.28 -3.31 25.53
C SER A 276 -13.74 -1.92 25.33
N VAL A 277 -13.83 -1.42 24.11
CA VAL A 277 -13.60 -0.02 23.80
C VAL A 277 -14.94 0.62 23.50
N ARG A 278 -15.27 1.64 24.27
CA ARG A 278 -16.47 2.42 24.06
C ARG A 278 -16.08 3.75 23.44
N ARG A 279 -16.40 3.93 22.16
CA ARG A 279 -16.21 5.18 21.43
C ARG A 279 -17.39 5.42 20.51
N LYS A 280 -17.64 6.66 20.15
CA LYS A 280 -18.59 6.96 19.07
C LYS A 280 -18.09 6.35 17.77
N GLY A 281 -18.98 5.72 17.03
CA GLY A 281 -18.70 5.05 15.79
C GLY A 281 -19.97 4.47 15.19
N ASP A 282 -19.86 4.05 13.95
CA ASP A 282 -21.02 3.60 13.18
C ASP A 282 -21.02 2.08 12.99
N VAL A 283 -20.01 1.42 13.50
CA VAL A 283 -19.86 -0.04 13.44
C VAL A 283 -19.47 -0.60 14.80
N GLN A 284 -19.85 -1.83 15.04
CA GLN A 284 -19.34 -2.65 16.13
C GLN A 284 -18.24 -3.56 15.57
N ILE A 285 -17.19 -3.78 16.32
CA ILE A 285 -16.14 -4.74 15.93
C ILE A 285 -15.95 -5.73 17.08
N VAL A 286 -15.95 -7.00 16.74
CA VAL A 286 -15.42 -8.05 17.62
C VAL A 286 -14.12 -8.53 17.01
N SER A 287 -13.07 -8.51 17.80
CA SER A 287 -11.77 -9.05 17.42
C SER A 287 -11.34 -10.09 18.47
N VAL A 288 -10.84 -11.19 18.02
CA VAL A 288 -10.34 -12.28 18.85
C VAL A 288 -8.88 -12.51 18.47
N ALA A 289 -7.98 -12.43 19.42
CA ALA A 289 -6.56 -12.66 19.23
C ALA A 289 -6.07 -13.87 20.03
N TYR A 290 -5.16 -14.62 19.46
CA TYR A 290 -4.48 -15.75 20.11
C TYR A 290 -2.97 -15.53 20.06
N LYS A 291 -2.26 -15.82 21.15
CA LYS A 291 -0.80 -15.89 21.12
C LYS A 291 -0.38 -17.07 20.24
N VAL A 292 0.57 -16.81 19.38
CA VAL A 292 1.08 -17.77 18.40
C VAL A 292 2.61 -17.82 18.47
N PRO A 293 3.24 -18.90 17.99
CA PRO A 293 4.70 -19.00 18.03
C PRO A 293 5.37 -17.97 17.12
N SER A 294 6.68 -17.82 17.30
CA SER A 294 7.54 -17.03 16.44
C SER A 294 7.38 -17.40 14.96
N GLY A 295 7.55 -16.42 14.07
CA GLY A 295 7.57 -16.61 12.60
C GLY A 295 8.67 -17.55 12.09
N LEU A 296 9.57 -18.00 12.97
CA LEU A 296 10.61 -18.98 12.64
C LEU A 296 10.12 -20.44 12.81
N THR A 297 8.90 -20.68 13.19
CA THR A 297 8.36 -22.02 13.42
C THR A 297 7.45 -22.49 12.31
N THR A 298 7.45 -23.78 12.00
CA THR A 298 6.49 -24.39 11.08
C THR A 298 5.03 -24.29 11.56
N ASP A 299 4.82 -24.14 12.86
CA ASP A 299 3.50 -23.85 13.42
C ASP A 299 2.97 -22.48 12.97
N SER A 300 3.86 -21.50 12.76
CA SER A 300 3.48 -20.18 12.24
C SER A 300 2.93 -20.26 10.81
N ASP A 301 3.55 -21.05 9.94
CA ASP A 301 3.06 -21.28 8.57
C ASP A 301 1.68 -21.94 8.59
N ALA A 302 1.53 -23.00 9.36
CA ALA A 302 0.24 -23.70 9.47
C ALA A 302 -0.85 -22.82 10.12
N MET A 303 -0.49 -21.91 11.03
CA MET A 303 -1.42 -20.95 11.62
C MET A 303 -1.91 -19.93 10.60
N SER A 304 -1.05 -19.43 9.72
CA SER A 304 -1.45 -18.53 8.62
C SER A 304 -2.45 -19.22 7.70
N PHE A 305 -2.29 -20.52 7.42
CA PHE A 305 -3.27 -21.31 6.67
C PHE A 305 -4.61 -21.39 7.40
N ALA A 306 -4.60 -21.65 8.71
CA ALA A 306 -5.83 -21.71 9.50
C ALA A 306 -6.58 -20.36 9.48
N ALA A 307 -5.86 -19.24 9.59
CA ALA A 307 -6.42 -17.91 9.53
C ALA A 307 -7.05 -17.63 8.16
N GLU A 308 -6.33 -17.89 7.07
CA GLU A 308 -6.83 -17.65 5.70
C GLU A 308 -8.03 -18.55 5.35
N ILE A 309 -8.01 -19.83 5.71
CA ILE A 309 -9.18 -20.72 5.52
C ILE A 309 -10.41 -20.18 6.25
N LEU A 310 -10.22 -19.54 7.39
CA LEU A 310 -11.30 -18.92 8.14
C LEU A 310 -11.81 -17.63 7.52
N THR A 311 -10.93 -16.75 7.03
CA THR A 311 -11.25 -15.33 6.77
C THR A 311 -11.26 -14.94 5.30
N ASP A 312 -10.75 -15.78 4.41
CA ASP A 312 -10.76 -15.49 2.96
C ASP A 312 -12.15 -15.04 2.48
N THR A 313 -12.18 -14.11 1.55
CA THR A 313 -13.43 -13.59 0.97
C THR A 313 -13.41 -13.82 -0.54
N PRO A 314 -14.42 -14.55 -1.07
CA PRO A 314 -15.68 -15.04 -0.43
C PRO A 314 -15.60 -16.47 0.15
N ASN A 315 -14.45 -17.13 0.11
CA ASN A 315 -14.37 -18.58 0.26
C ASN A 315 -14.20 -19.04 1.71
N GLY A 316 -13.78 -18.15 2.60
CA GLY A 316 -13.48 -18.45 3.99
C GLY A 316 -14.69 -18.96 4.77
N ARG A 317 -14.44 -19.82 5.74
CA ARG A 317 -15.49 -20.44 6.56
C ARG A 317 -16.30 -19.40 7.34
N LEU A 318 -15.65 -18.34 7.84
CA LEU A 318 -16.33 -17.24 8.53
C LEU A 318 -17.15 -16.37 7.59
N HIS A 319 -16.66 -16.17 6.36
CA HIS A 319 -17.44 -15.45 5.36
C HIS A 319 -18.77 -16.17 5.08
N LYS A 320 -18.72 -17.47 4.82
CA LYS A 320 -19.90 -18.29 4.58
C LYS A 320 -20.86 -18.35 5.76
N LEU A 321 -20.30 -18.39 6.98
CA LEU A 321 -21.11 -18.50 8.21
C LEU A 321 -21.77 -17.20 8.61
N LEU A 322 -21.11 -16.05 8.39
CA LEU A 322 -21.50 -14.78 9.00
C LEU A 322 -21.84 -13.69 7.99
N VAL A 323 -21.08 -13.61 6.88
CA VAL A 323 -21.28 -12.55 5.88
C VAL A 323 -22.36 -12.93 4.88
N GLU A 324 -22.33 -14.14 4.32
CA GLU A 324 -23.35 -14.59 3.37
C GLU A 324 -24.80 -14.55 3.93
N PRO A 325 -25.05 -14.95 5.20
CA PRO A 325 -26.37 -14.81 5.80
C PRO A 325 -26.73 -13.37 6.22
N GLY A 326 -25.86 -12.39 5.98
CA GLY A 326 -26.10 -10.98 6.34
C GLY A 326 -26.03 -10.68 7.85
N ARG A 327 -25.45 -11.57 8.66
CA ARG A 327 -25.30 -11.40 10.11
C ARG A 327 -24.23 -10.39 10.49
N VAL A 328 -23.18 -10.28 9.66
CA VAL A 328 -22.09 -9.31 9.77
C VAL A 328 -21.78 -8.73 8.40
N SER A 329 -21.13 -7.58 8.37
CA SER A 329 -20.77 -6.93 7.11
C SER A 329 -19.44 -7.42 6.55
N GLN A 330 -18.50 -7.78 7.41
CA GLN A 330 -17.15 -8.15 7.01
C GLN A 330 -16.49 -9.08 8.03
N VAL A 331 -15.62 -9.94 7.55
CA VAL A 331 -14.64 -10.70 8.32
C VAL A 331 -13.25 -10.17 7.98
N PHE A 332 -12.35 -10.15 8.94
CA PHE A 332 -10.94 -9.77 8.74
C PHE A 332 -10.03 -10.62 9.61
N ASP A 333 -8.75 -10.68 9.23
CA ASP A 333 -7.67 -11.15 10.08
C ASP A 333 -6.49 -10.17 10.09
N TYR A 334 -5.66 -10.29 11.12
CA TYR A 334 -4.44 -9.54 11.26
C TYR A 334 -3.43 -10.36 12.06
N GLY A 335 -2.36 -10.82 11.40
CA GLY A 335 -1.25 -11.55 12.01
C GLY A 335 -0.14 -10.58 12.44
N MET A 336 0.24 -10.65 13.71
CA MET A 336 1.45 -10.02 14.25
C MET A 336 2.49 -11.12 14.48
N THR A 337 3.21 -11.50 13.44
CA THR A 337 4.30 -12.47 13.53
C THR A 337 5.64 -11.75 13.52
N GLY A 338 6.60 -12.18 14.35
CA GLY A 338 7.91 -11.58 14.44
C GLY A 338 8.94 -12.58 14.95
N TYR A 339 10.10 -12.07 15.37
CA TYR A 339 11.18 -12.89 15.95
C TYR A 339 10.74 -13.59 17.23
N ALA A 340 9.98 -12.93 18.08
CA ALA A 340 9.37 -13.49 19.27
C ALA A 340 7.95 -14.00 18.99
N PRO A 341 7.33 -14.77 19.93
CA PRO A 341 5.93 -15.16 19.82
C PRO A 341 4.98 -13.97 19.60
N GLY A 342 4.08 -14.13 18.67
CA GLY A 342 3.20 -13.08 18.16
C GLY A 342 1.72 -13.24 18.52
N LEU A 343 0.87 -12.60 17.74
CA LEU A 343 -0.59 -12.67 17.84
C LEU A 343 -1.21 -12.97 16.46
N GLN A 344 -2.20 -13.85 16.45
CA GLN A 344 -3.14 -13.97 15.32
C GLN A 344 -4.48 -13.39 15.73
N MET A 345 -4.92 -12.33 15.09
CA MET A 345 -6.23 -11.71 15.29
C MET A 345 -7.18 -12.09 14.16
N LEU A 346 -8.41 -12.44 14.51
CA LEU A 346 -9.53 -12.63 13.59
C LEU A 346 -10.71 -11.81 14.09
N GLY A 347 -11.49 -11.23 13.18
CA GLY A 347 -12.56 -10.37 13.65
C GLY A 347 -13.67 -10.18 12.64
N ILE A 348 -14.72 -9.54 13.12
CA ILE A 348 -15.93 -9.21 12.37
C ILE A 348 -16.33 -7.76 12.58
N VAL A 349 -16.87 -7.19 11.54
CA VAL A 349 -17.53 -5.88 11.58
C VAL A 349 -19.03 -6.10 11.55
N VAL A 350 -19.69 -5.58 12.57
CA VAL A 350 -21.13 -5.76 12.80
C VAL A 350 -21.82 -4.41 12.68
N ARG A 351 -23.00 -4.38 12.10
CA ARG A 351 -23.82 -3.15 12.03
C ARG A 351 -24.25 -2.72 13.44
N LYS A 352 -24.32 -1.43 13.65
CA LYS A 352 -24.66 -0.80 14.93
C LYS A 352 -26.02 -1.24 15.49
N ASP A 353 -26.97 -1.56 14.62
CA ASP A 353 -28.34 -1.95 14.95
C ASP A 353 -28.50 -3.47 15.16
N GLN A 354 -27.43 -4.26 15.00
CA GLN A 354 -27.47 -5.71 15.16
C GLN A 354 -26.97 -6.14 16.55
N PRO A 355 -27.56 -7.18 17.14
CA PRO A 355 -27.06 -7.72 18.41
C PRO A 355 -25.68 -8.37 18.22
N ILE A 356 -24.72 -7.96 19.01
CA ILE A 356 -23.32 -8.37 18.89
C ILE A 356 -23.05 -9.76 19.48
N GLU A 357 -23.73 -10.13 20.57
CA GLU A 357 -23.45 -11.37 21.30
C GLU A 357 -23.61 -12.63 20.45
N PRO A 358 -24.71 -12.82 19.68
CA PRO A 358 -24.87 -14.03 18.87
C PRO A 358 -23.83 -14.18 17.77
N VAL A 359 -23.34 -13.07 17.20
CA VAL A 359 -22.30 -13.12 16.16
C VAL A 359 -20.92 -13.25 16.77
N ARG A 360 -20.68 -12.68 17.96
CA ARG A 360 -19.45 -12.90 18.73
C ARG A 360 -19.31 -14.37 19.09
N GLU A 361 -20.36 -14.97 19.63
CA GLU A 361 -20.36 -16.39 19.95
C GLU A 361 -20.15 -17.26 18.72
N ALA A 362 -20.80 -16.95 17.61
CA ALA A 362 -20.65 -17.68 16.36
C ALA A 362 -19.21 -17.56 15.80
N LEU A 363 -18.61 -16.37 15.83
CA LEU A 363 -17.21 -16.14 15.45
C LEU A 363 -16.27 -16.99 16.31
N ILE A 364 -16.40 -16.88 17.62
CA ILE A 364 -15.53 -17.60 18.57
C ILE A 364 -15.67 -19.10 18.38
N ASN A 365 -16.88 -19.59 18.31
CA ASN A 365 -17.15 -21.01 18.15
C ASN A 365 -16.53 -21.55 16.84
N ALA A 366 -16.71 -20.84 15.73
CA ALA A 366 -16.16 -21.26 14.44
C ALA A 366 -14.63 -21.35 14.45
N ILE A 367 -13.95 -20.46 15.17
CA ILE A 367 -12.49 -20.49 15.31
C ILE A 367 -12.05 -21.69 16.20
N GLU A 368 -12.65 -21.87 17.36
CA GLU A 368 -12.18 -22.87 18.32
C GLU A 368 -12.60 -24.32 18.00
N THR A 369 -13.65 -24.46 17.19
CA THR A 369 -14.06 -25.77 16.64
C THR A 369 -13.44 -26.07 15.26
N PHE A 370 -12.59 -25.21 14.76
CA PHE A 370 -11.87 -25.46 13.50
C PHE A 370 -11.15 -26.81 13.49
N LYS A 371 -10.56 -27.19 14.63
CA LYS A 371 -9.88 -28.48 14.85
C LYS A 371 -10.78 -29.71 14.63
N ASP A 372 -12.09 -29.55 14.80
CA ASP A 372 -13.06 -30.66 14.70
C ASP A 372 -13.50 -30.91 13.24
N THR A 373 -13.14 -29.99 12.36
CA THR A 373 -13.42 -30.06 10.92
C THR A 373 -12.13 -29.76 10.15
N PRO A 374 -11.29 -30.76 9.88
CA PRO A 374 -10.04 -30.58 9.15
C PRO A 374 -10.24 -29.83 7.84
N PRO A 375 -9.24 -29.06 7.37
CA PRO A 375 -9.29 -28.41 6.07
C PRO A 375 -9.51 -29.41 4.94
N THR A 376 -10.37 -29.06 4.01
CA THR A 376 -10.55 -29.80 2.77
C THR A 376 -9.35 -29.60 1.83
N GLN A 377 -9.18 -30.51 0.88
CA GLN A 377 -8.12 -30.38 -0.12
C GLN A 377 -8.26 -29.06 -0.92
N ASP A 378 -9.49 -28.69 -1.29
CA ASP A 378 -9.78 -27.45 -2.02
C ASP A 378 -9.40 -26.19 -1.23
N GLU A 379 -9.65 -26.17 0.09
CA GLU A 379 -9.24 -25.08 0.98
C GLU A 379 -7.71 -24.99 1.03
N MET A 380 -7.04 -26.11 1.22
CA MET A 380 -5.57 -26.17 1.24
C MET A 380 -4.95 -25.71 -0.07
N ASP A 381 -5.47 -26.19 -1.19
CA ASP A 381 -4.96 -25.85 -2.52
C ASP A 381 -5.18 -24.36 -2.85
N ARG A 382 -6.28 -23.78 -2.39
CA ARG A 382 -6.56 -22.35 -2.54
C ARG A 382 -5.53 -21.51 -1.81
N VAL A 383 -5.32 -21.75 -0.52
CA VAL A 383 -4.35 -21.02 0.29
C VAL A 383 -2.94 -21.14 -0.30
N LYS A 384 -2.54 -22.35 -0.71
CA LYS A 384 -1.23 -22.56 -1.37
C LYS A 384 -1.08 -21.74 -2.65
N ARG A 385 -2.12 -21.68 -3.48
CA ARG A 385 -2.11 -20.86 -4.70
C ARG A 385 -1.99 -19.37 -4.37
N ASN A 386 -2.76 -18.89 -3.40
CA ASN A 386 -2.72 -17.47 -2.98
C ASN A 386 -1.31 -17.08 -2.53
N TYR A 387 -0.69 -17.88 -1.68
CA TYR A 387 0.70 -17.66 -1.24
C TYR A 387 1.69 -17.62 -2.41
N ALA A 388 1.60 -18.59 -3.31
CA ALA A 388 2.48 -18.64 -4.48
C ALA A 388 2.30 -17.40 -5.37
N ASN A 389 1.07 -17.01 -5.64
CA ASN A 389 0.75 -15.85 -6.48
C ASN A 389 1.22 -14.53 -5.85
N GLN A 390 1.02 -14.35 -4.55
CA GLN A 390 1.49 -13.15 -3.84
C GLN A 390 3.01 -13.03 -3.87
N THR A 391 3.72 -14.13 -3.62
CA THR A 391 5.18 -14.17 -3.66
C THR A 391 5.71 -13.83 -5.05
N GLU A 392 5.14 -14.42 -6.08
CA GLU A 392 5.55 -14.16 -7.46
C GLU A 392 5.32 -12.70 -7.85
N LYS A 393 4.18 -12.14 -7.46
CA LYS A 393 3.85 -10.72 -7.71
C LYS A 393 4.86 -9.78 -7.03
N MET A 394 5.20 -10.07 -5.78
CA MET A 394 6.13 -9.25 -5.00
C MET A 394 7.53 -9.25 -5.62
N LEU A 395 8.06 -10.39 -6.05
CA LEU A 395 9.38 -10.49 -6.67
C LEU A 395 9.50 -9.74 -8.02
N ASN A 396 8.38 -9.36 -8.61
CA ASN A 396 8.33 -8.57 -9.84
C ASN A 396 8.35 -7.05 -9.61
N ASP A 397 8.38 -6.58 -8.36
CA ASP A 397 8.42 -5.16 -8.02
C ASP A 397 9.62 -4.83 -7.13
N PRO A 398 10.66 -4.11 -7.64
CA PRO A 398 11.86 -3.79 -6.87
C PRO A 398 11.60 -3.02 -5.57
N GLU A 399 10.56 -2.18 -5.51
CA GLU A 399 10.17 -1.47 -4.29
C GLU A 399 9.59 -2.45 -3.26
N GLN A 400 8.68 -3.31 -3.68
CA GLN A 400 8.04 -4.30 -2.81
C GLN A 400 9.01 -5.36 -2.30
N VAL A 401 9.95 -5.80 -3.14
CA VAL A 401 11.02 -6.72 -2.71
C VAL A 401 11.76 -6.18 -1.49
N GLY A 402 12.15 -4.91 -1.50
CA GLY A 402 12.86 -4.27 -0.40
C GLY A 402 12.07 -4.28 0.91
N VAL A 403 10.83 -3.86 0.84
CA VAL A 403 9.94 -3.77 2.02
C VAL A 403 9.61 -5.17 2.57
N THR A 404 9.26 -6.12 1.70
CA THR A 404 8.87 -7.46 2.15
C THR A 404 10.04 -8.27 2.69
N LEU A 405 11.21 -8.23 2.03
CA LEU A 405 12.40 -8.89 2.54
C LEU A 405 12.87 -8.33 3.88
N SER A 406 12.55 -7.07 4.20
CA SER A 406 12.93 -6.47 5.49
C SER A 406 12.33 -7.22 6.68
N GLU A 407 11.15 -7.84 6.54
CA GLU A 407 10.54 -8.66 7.58
C GLU A 407 11.30 -9.99 7.77
N ALA A 408 11.67 -10.67 6.69
CA ALA A 408 12.50 -11.88 6.78
C ALA A 408 13.91 -11.58 7.31
N ILE A 409 14.48 -10.43 6.95
CA ILE A 409 15.74 -9.92 7.50
C ILE A 409 15.62 -9.72 9.02
N ALA A 410 14.51 -9.18 9.49
CA ALA A 410 14.23 -8.99 10.92
C ALA A 410 14.12 -10.31 11.69
N LEU A 411 13.67 -11.38 11.05
CA LEU A 411 13.68 -12.74 11.61
C LEU A 411 15.09 -13.35 11.68
N GLY A 412 16.11 -12.72 11.07
CA GLY A 412 17.51 -13.08 11.16
C GLY A 412 18.17 -13.45 9.84
N ASP A 413 17.42 -13.82 8.81
CA ASP A 413 17.97 -14.15 7.50
C ASP A 413 16.95 -13.90 6.39
N TRP A 414 17.35 -13.16 5.36
CA TRP A 414 16.50 -12.84 4.21
C TRP A 414 15.98 -14.08 3.45
N ARG A 415 16.69 -15.21 3.51
CA ARG A 415 16.30 -16.46 2.85
C ARG A 415 15.06 -17.09 3.47
N LEU A 416 14.70 -16.70 4.69
CA LEU A 416 13.47 -17.14 5.34
C LEU A 416 12.22 -16.78 4.56
N PHE A 417 12.27 -15.72 3.76
CA PHE A 417 11.20 -15.40 2.82
C PHE A 417 10.94 -16.53 1.82
N PHE A 418 12.01 -17.05 1.22
CA PHE A 418 11.91 -18.16 0.26
C PHE A 418 11.59 -19.49 0.95
N GLU A 419 12.16 -19.72 2.12
CA GLU A 419 11.83 -20.90 2.92
C GLU A 419 10.36 -20.90 3.33
N GLY A 420 9.81 -19.78 3.79
CA GLY A 420 8.39 -19.66 4.13
C GLY A 420 7.48 -19.96 2.93
N ARG A 421 7.82 -19.40 1.74
CA ARG A 421 7.10 -19.75 0.51
C ARG A 421 7.14 -21.26 0.22
N ASP A 422 8.30 -21.86 0.33
CA ASP A 422 8.47 -23.28 0.04
C ASP A 422 7.87 -24.15 1.14
N ALA A 423 7.94 -23.72 2.41
CA ALA A 423 7.27 -24.34 3.54
C ALA A 423 5.74 -24.37 3.33
N ALA A 424 5.16 -23.28 2.85
CA ALA A 424 3.72 -23.20 2.56
C ALA A 424 3.25 -24.33 1.61
N THR A 425 4.08 -24.75 0.65
CA THR A 425 3.73 -25.87 -0.23
C THR A 425 3.67 -27.21 0.50
N ARG A 426 4.40 -27.36 1.61
CA ARG A 426 4.53 -28.59 2.41
C ARG A 426 3.51 -28.67 3.55
N VAL A 427 2.83 -27.57 3.89
CA VAL A 427 1.79 -27.55 4.93
C VAL A 427 0.69 -28.55 4.60
N THR A 428 0.32 -29.38 5.59
CA THR A 428 -0.73 -30.37 5.48
C THR A 428 -1.97 -30.00 6.29
N ALA A 429 -3.13 -30.54 5.93
CA ALA A 429 -4.38 -30.32 6.66
C ALA A 429 -4.26 -30.77 8.14
N ASP A 430 -3.52 -31.85 8.40
CA ASP A 430 -3.26 -32.34 9.76
C ASP A 430 -2.44 -31.35 10.59
N GLN A 431 -1.43 -30.73 9.99
CA GLN A 431 -0.65 -29.67 10.66
C GLN A 431 -1.53 -28.46 10.97
N VAL A 432 -2.35 -28.02 10.03
CA VAL A 432 -3.28 -26.91 10.22
C VAL A 432 -4.29 -27.22 11.32
N THR A 433 -4.81 -28.42 11.35
CA THR A 433 -5.71 -28.91 12.42
C THR A 433 -5.00 -28.95 13.77
N ALA A 434 -3.78 -29.47 13.81
CA ALA A 434 -2.99 -29.57 15.03
C ALA A 434 -2.64 -28.21 15.65
N VAL A 435 -2.25 -27.22 14.82
CA VAL A 435 -1.97 -25.88 15.33
C VAL A 435 -3.24 -25.18 15.79
N ALA A 436 -4.35 -25.34 15.09
CA ALA A 436 -5.63 -24.84 15.55
C ALA A 436 -6.03 -25.44 16.90
N ALA A 437 -5.87 -26.75 17.09
CA ALA A 437 -6.12 -27.42 18.37
C ALA A 437 -5.20 -26.93 19.49
N ARG A 438 -3.96 -26.55 19.17
CA ARG A 438 -2.97 -26.08 20.13
C ARG A 438 -3.16 -24.63 20.54
N TYR A 439 -3.46 -23.73 19.59
CA TYR A 439 -3.41 -22.28 19.79
C TYR A 439 -4.78 -21.61 19.77
N PHE A 440 -5.75 -22.07 19.00
CA PHE A 440 -7.11 -21.55 19.04
C PHE A 440 -7.87 -22.13 20.24
N ARG A 441 -7.40 -21.71 21.37
CA ARG A 441 -7.90 -22.19 22.66
C ARG A 441 -8.39 -21.04 23.50
N ARG A 442 -9.45 -21.32 24.18
CA ARG A 442 -10.03 -20.39 25.11
C ARG A 442 -8.98 -19.80 26.08
N ASP A 443 -7.98 -20.53 26.59
CA ASP A 443 -6.94 -20.04 27.53
C ASP A 443 -5.84 -19.20 26.87
N ASN A 444 -5.81 -19.14 25.55
CA ASN A 444 -4.86 -18.38 24.76
C ASN A 444 -5.51 -17.16 24.07
N ARG A 445 -6.78 -16.90 24.35
CA ARG A 445 -7.61 -15.94 23.66
C ARG A 445 -7.64 -14.59 24.35
N THR A 446 -7.53 -13.50 23.59
CA THR A 446 -7.89 -12.14 24.01
C THR A 446 -9.07 -11.66 23.17
N VAL A 447 -10.20 -11.28 23.80
CA VAL A 447 -11.37 -10.77 23.07
C VAL A 447 -11.46 -9.27 23.25
N GLY A 448 -11.47 -8.55 22.16
CA GLY A 448 -11.73 -7.12 22.12
C GLY A 448 -13.06 -6.83 21.43
N THR A 449 -13.80 -5.92 22.00
CA THR A 449 -15.04 -5.46 21.41
C THR A 449 -14.99 -3.94 21.28
N PHE A 450 -15.21 -3.47 20.10
CA PHE A 450 -15.52 -2.06 19.89
C PHE A 450 -17.02 -1.91 20.03
N VAL A 451 -17.49 -1.38 21.19
CA VAL A 451 -18.82 -1.44 21.78
C VAL A 451 -19.14 -2.82 22.39
N PRO A 452 -19.69 -2.92 23.61
CA PRO A 452 -19.20 -3.71 24.71
C PRO A 452 -19.31 -5.23 24.64
N GLU A 453 -18.27 -5.94 25.14
CA GLU A 453 -18.06 -7.19 25.92
C GLU A 453 -17.02 -8.21 25.39
N ASP A 454 -16.39 -8.99 26.01
CA ASP A 454 -16.03 -9.93 26.95
C ASP A 454 -15.18 -11.22 26.55
N ARG A 455 -14.11 -11.62 27.20
CA ARG A 455 -13.54 -12.95 27.59
C ARG A 455 -12.45 -13.73 26.85
N VAL A 456 -11.52 -14.46 27.52
CA VAL A 456 -10.20 -14.99 27.12
C VAL A 456 -9.67 -16.37 27.61
N MET A 457 -8.60 -17.05 27.05
CA MET A 457 -7.90 -18.31 27.48
C MET A 457 -6.45 -18.62 26.98
N ARG A 458 -5.67 -19.74 27.28
CA ARG A 458 -4.19 -20.00 27.20
C ARG A 458 -3.63 -21.09 26.28
N ALA A 459 -2.35 -20.99 25.86
CA ALA A 459 -1.53 -22.06 25.27
C ALA A 459 -0.02 -21.91 25.52
N GLU A 460 0.72 -23.01 25.40
CA GLU A 460 2.20 -22.99 25.39
C GLU A 460 2.72 -22.65 24.00
N ILE A 461 3.78 -21.85 23.95
CA ILE A 461 4.38 -21.39 22.69
C ILE A 461 5.84 -21.87 22.65
N PRO A 462 6.26 -22.63 21.64
CA PRO A 462 7.62 -23.10 21.52
C PRO A 462 8.60 -21.96 21.25
N ALA A 463 9.84 -22.14 21.69
CA ALA A 463 10.93 -21.24 21.34
C ALA A 463 11.19 -21.25 19.82
N ALA A 464 11.67 -20.15 19.28
CA ALA A 464 12.07 -20.09 17.89
C ALA A 464 13.25 -21.02 17.61
N PRO A 465 13.21 -21.85 16.55
CA PRO A 465 14.35 -22.65 16.14
C PRO A 465 15.52 -21.77 15.66
N ALA A 466 16.73 -22.32 15.63
CA ALA A 466 17.85 -21.63 15.00
C ALA A 466 17.58 -21.47 13.49
N VAL A 467 17.89 -20.29 12.93
CA VAL A 467 17.70 -20.01 11.49
C VAL A 467 18.41 -21.04 10.62
N ALA A 468 19.61 -21.50 11.04
CA ALA A 468 20.35 -22.53 10.33
C ALA A 468 19.62 -23.88 10.24
N GLU A 469 18.83 -24.22 11.26
CA GLU A 469 18.00 -25.44 11.23
C GLU A 469 16.84 -25.33 10.26
N VAL A 470 16.18 -24.16 10.22
CA VAL A 470 15.08 -23.90 9.27
C VAL A 470 15.57 -23.99 7.83
N LEU A 471 16.77 -23.52 7.58
CA LEU A 471 17.35 -23.45 6.24
C LEU A 471 18.16 -24.69 5.81
N LYS A 472 18.41 -25.67 6.69
CA LYS A 472 19.31 -26.79 6.40
C LYS A 472 18.92 -27.62 5.16
N ASP A 473 17.64 -27.76 4.89
CA ASP A 473 17.09 -28.51 3.76
C ASP A 473 16.60 -27.59 2.62
N PHE A 474 16.79 -26.28 2.76
CA PHE A 474 16.34 -25.32 1.76
C PHE A 474 17.09 -25.50 0.43
N LYS A 475 16.35 -25.70 -0.62
CA LYS A 475 16.84 -25.76 -2.00
C LYS A 475 16.22 -24.64 -2.81
N PRO A 476 17.02 -23.73 -3.36
CA PRO A 476 16.50 -22.64 -4.19
C PRO A 476 15.81 -23.22 -5.44
N LYS A 477 14.72 -22.59 -5.85
CA LYS A 477 14.05 -22.91 -7.12
C LYS A 477 14.87 -22.35 -8.29
N LYS A 478 14.56 -22.84 -9.48
CA LYS A 478 15.18 -22.37 -10.72
C LYS A 478 14.90 -20.87 -10.90
N GLU A 479 15.90 -20.13 -11.38
CA GLU A 479 15.74 -18.70 -11.66
C GLU A 479 14.61 -18.44 -12.67
N LEU A 480 13.89 -17.34 -12.47
CA LEU A 480 12.89 -16.86 -13.42
C LEU A 480 13.57 -16.38 -14.72
N ALA A 481 12.85 -16.49 -15.82
CA ALA A 481 13.34 -16.02 -17.11
C ALA A 481 13.72 -14.52 -17.05
N ALA A 482 14.83 -14.19 -17.69
CA ALA A 482 15.30 -12.80 -17.73
C ALA A 482 14.34 -11.92 -18.53
N ALA A 483 14.10 -10.71 -18.03
CA ALA A 483 13.35 -9.71 -18.74
C ALA A 483 14.21 -8.90 -19.71
N GLU A 484 13.58 -8.22 -20.66
CA GLU A 484 14.29 -7.28 -21.53
C GLU A 484 14.55 -5.95 -20.81
N ALA A 485 15.60 -5.24 -21.21
CA ALA A 485 15.78 -3.85 -20.86
C ALA A 485 14.81 -2.99 -21.68
N PHE A 486 13.69 -2.59 -21.06
CA PHE A 486 12.66 -1.81 -21.73
C PHE A 486 13.01 -0.31 -21.74
N ASP A 487 12.98 0.31 -22.93
CA ASP A 487 13.10 1.76 -23.06
C ASP A 487 11.72 2.42 -22.87
N PRO A 488 11.50 3.20 -21.78
CA PRO A 488 10.20 3.85 -21.50
C PRO A 488 9.99 5.15 -22.29
N SER A 489 10.81 5.43 -23.31
CA SER A 489 10.58 6.61 -24.17
C SER A 489 9.29 6.50 -24.96
N GLN A 490 8.61 7.64 -25.13
CA GLN A 490 7.33 7.69 -25.84
C GLN A 490 7.45 7.19 -27.28
N ASP A 491 8.56 7.47 -27.94
CA ASP A 491 8.81 7.00 -29.31
C ASP A 491 8.93 5.48 -29.38
N ASN A 492 9.61 4.85 -28.39
CA ASN A 492 9.70 3.41 -28.31
C ASN A 492 8.33 2.78 -28.02
N ILE A 493 7.59 3.33 -27.06
CA ILE A 493 6.23 2.87 -26.70
C ILE A 493 5.33 2.92 -27.94
N ASN A 494 5.27 4.08 -28.64
CA ASN A 494 4.45 4.23 -29.85
C ASN A 494 4.85 3.25 -30.96
N ARG A 495 6.14 3.12 -31.24
CA ARG A 495 6.64 2.25 -32.30
C ARG A 495 6.33 0.77 -32.03
N ARG A 496 6.39 0.35 -30.78
CA ARG A 496 6.15 -1.06 -30.38
C ARG A 496 4.67 -1.39 -30.21
N THR A 497 3.81 -0.39 -30.06
CA THR A 497 2.39 -0.64 -29.85
C THR A 497 1.65 -0.85 -31.16
N THR A 498 1.00 -1.98 -31.30
CA THR A 498 0.04 -2.25 -32.35
C THR A 498 -1.34 -1.72 -31.95
N GLN A 499 -1.96 -0.92 -32.78
CA GLN A 499 -3.33 -0.43 -32.56
C GLN A 499 -4.28 -1.02 -33.62
N THR A 500 -5.46 -1.38 -33.21
CA THR A 500 -6.53 -1.92 -34.07
C THR A 500 -7.91 -1.59 -33.50
N THR A 501 -8.95 -1.88 -34.25
CA THR A 501 -10.34 -1.77 -33.77
C THR A 501 -11.07 -3.08 -33.97
N VAL A 502 -11.78 -3.53 -32.95
CA VAL A 502 -12.51 -4.79 -32.92
C VAL A 502 -13.97 -4.52 -32.53
N GLY A 503 -14.90 -4.60 -33.48
CA GLY A 503 -16.32 -4.43 -33.21
C GLY A 503 -16.77 -3.08 -32.63
N GLY A 504 -15.87 -2.07 -32.62
CA GLY A 504 -16.06 -0.78 -31.95
C GLY A 504 -15.14 -0.54 -30.76
N LEU A 505 -14.51 -1.60 -30.23
CA LEU A 505 -13.49 -1.53 -29.20
C LEU A 505 -12.15 -1.13 -29.82
N LYS A 506 -11.57 0.00 -29.40
CA LYS A 506 -10.21 0.41 -29.79
C LYS A 506 -9.21 -0.41 -28.96
N VAL A 507 -8.20 -0.98 -29.58
CA VAL A 507 -7.26 -1.91 -28.92
C VAL A 507 -5.83 -1.45 -29.12
N ALA A 508 -5.05 -1.35 -28.05
CA ALA A 508 -3.61 -1.12 -28.06
C ALA A 508 -2.87 -2.31 -27.42
N MET A 509 -1.90 -2.85 -28.13
CA MET A 509 -1.10 -4.01 -27.70
C MET A 509 0.38 -3.67 -27.71
N LEU A 510 1.04 -3.67 -26.55
CA LEU A 510 2.46 -3.38 -26.37
C LEU A 510 3.19 -4.64 -25.86
N PRO A 511 3.71 -5.49 -26.74
CA PRO A 511 4.46 -6.67 -26.33
C PRO A 511 5.86 -6.30 -25.83
N LYS A 512 6.26 -6.89 -24.71
CA LYS A 512 7.61 -6.77 -24.13
C LYS A 512 7.91 -7.97 -23.25
N LYS A 513 9.19 -8.34 -23.12
CA LYS A 513 9.61 -9.40 -22.20
C LYS A 513 9.64 -8.89 -20.77
N THR A 514 8.89 -9.52 -19.90
CA THR A 514 8.81 -9.17 -18.48
C THR A 514 9.36 -10.31 -17.62
N ARG A 515 9.86 -9.99 -16.44
CA ARG A 515 10.22 -11.01 -15.46
C ARG A 515 8.97 -11.73 -15.00
N GLY A 516 8.99 -13.07 -15.04
CA GLY A 516 7.80 -13.87 -14.70
C GLY A 516 6.70 -13.84 -15.76
N GLU A 517 7.03 -13.36 -16.98
CA GLU A 517 6.10 -13.34 -18.13
C GLU A 517 4.77 -12.61 -17.82
N THR A 518 4.84 -11.53 -17.03
CA THR A 518 3.65 -10.78 -16.61
C THR A 518 3.03 -9.99 -17.75
N VAL A 519 1.71 -9.84 -17.69
CA VAL A 519 0.90 -9.04 -18.63
C VAL A 519 -0.10 -8.22 -17.85
N SER A 520 -0.16 -6.91 -18.13
CA SER A 520 -1.15 -5.99 -17.59
C SER A 520 -2.22 -5.70 -18.65
N VAL A 521 -3.48 -5.80 -18.24
CA VAL A 521 -4.65 -5.54 -19.08
C VAL A 521 -5.46 -4.40 -18.48
N ALA A 522 -5.88 -3.45 -19.32
CA ALA A 522 -6.80 -2.39 -18.94
C ALA A 522 -7.92 -2.28 -19.99
N LEU A 523 -9.16 -2.24 -19.52
CA LEU A 523 -10.36 -2.15 -20.35
C LEU A 523 -11.28 -1.05 -19.81
N THR A 524 -11.83 -0.24 -20.70
CA THR A 524 -12.95 0.65 -20.39
C THR A 524 -14.04 0.46 -21.42
N LEU A 525 -15.28 0.40 -20.95
CA LEU A 525 -16.45 0.28 -21.79
C LEU A 525 -17.33 1.52 -21.60
N HIS A 526 -17.95 1.97 -22.66
CA HIS A 526 -18.82 3.15 -22.67
C HIS A 526 -20.21 2.79 -23.16
N TRP A 527 -21.21 3.27 -22.47
CA TRP A 527 -22.62 3.07 -22.79
C TRP A 527 -23.49 4.22 -22.35
N GLY A 528 -24.65 4.33 -22.98
CA GLY A 528 -25.69 5.28 -22.61
C GLY A 528 -25.36 6.74 -22.94
N ASP A 529 -26.33 7.59 -22.69
CA ASP A 529 -26.30 9.04 -22.87
C ASP A 529 -26.94 9.73 -21.65
N GLU A 530 -27.00 11.06 -21.68
CA GLU A 530 -27.57 11.85 -20.57
C GLU A 530 -29.02 11.47 -20.26
N LYS A 531 -29.79 11.13 -21.26
CA LYS A 531 -31.21 10.76 -21.11
C LYS A 531 -31.37 9.34 -20.58
N SER A 532 -30.69 8.39 -21.17
CA SER A 532 -30.78 6.97 -20.82
C SER A 532 -30.17 6.64 -19.47
N LEU A 533 -29.19 7.42 -19.02
CA LEU A 533 -28.53 7.25 -17.72
C LEU A 533 -29.16 8.07 -16.59
N PHE A 534 -30.15 8.91 -16.89
CA PHE A 534 -30.81 9.70 -15.85
C PHE A 534 -31.44 8.81 -14.78
N GLY A 535 -31.16 9.04 -13.52
CA GLY A 535 -31.61 8.23 -12.38
C GLY A 535 -30.96 6.85 -12.27
N LYS A 536 -29.88 6.56 -12.98
CA LYS A 536 -29.28 5.22 -13.03
C LYS A 536 -27.89 5.13 -12.39
N GLN A 537 -27.41 6.15 -11.71
CA GLN A 537 -26.04 6.16 -11.15
C GLN A 537 -25.83 5.01 -10.15
N THR A 538 -26.75 4.85 -9.19
CA THR A 538 -26.63 3.83 -8.15
C THR A 538 -26.83 2.43 -8.70
N VAL A 539 -27.82 2.22 -9.60
CA VAL A 539 -28.03 0.90 -10.23
C VAL A 539 -26.85 0.50 -11.11
N ALA A 540 -26.23 1.46 -11.83
CA ALA A 540 -25.01 1.19 -12.61
C ALA A 540 -23.86 0.72 -11.72
N SER A 541 -23.62 1.43 -10.61
CA SER A 541 -22.57 1.08 -9.64
C SER A 541 -22.80 -0.31 -9.04
N MET A 542 -24.02 -0.59 -8.60
CA MET A 542 -24.37 -1.90 -8.04
C MET A 542 -24.32 -3.03 -9.09
N THR A 543 -24.73 -2.74 -10.35
CA THR A 543 -24.60 -3.73 -11.43
C THR A 543 -23.14 -4.09 -11.65
N ASN A 544 -22.26 -3.11 -11.71
CA ASN A 544 -20.82 -3.35 -11.85
C ASN A 544 -20.26 -4.20 -10.70
N ALA A 545 -20.63 -3.89 -9.46
CA ALA A 545 -20.22 -4.67 -8.29
C ALA A 545 -20.79 -6.10 -8.27
N MET A 546 -21.90 -6.34 -8.94
CA MET A 546 -22.51 -7.66 -9.02
C MET A 546 -21.87 -8.57 -10.09
N LEU A 547 -21.12 -8.06 -11.06
CA LEU A 547 -20.55 -8.87 -12.16
C LEU A 547 -19.70 -10.01 -11.66
N THR A 548 -18.89 -9.76 -10.64
CA THR A 548 -17.95 -10.75 -10.05
C THR A 548 -18.57 -11.61 -8.96
N ARG A 549 -19.89 -11.48 -8.72
CA ARG A 549 -20.57 -12.25 -7.68
C ARG A 549 -21.25 -13.53 -8.18
N GLY A 550 -20.95 -13.94 -9.38
CA GLY A 550 -21.38 -15.19 -9.99
C GLY A 550 -21.73 -15.01 -11.47
N THR A 551 -21.51 -16.03 -12.25
CA THR A 551 -21.79 -16.07 -13.69
C THR A 551 -22.66 -17.28 -14.01
N SER A 552 -23.08 -17.42 -15.28
CA SER A 552 -23.81 -18.61 -15.75
C SER A 552 -23.03 -19.94 -15.60
N LYS A 553 -21.69 -19.86 -15.42
CA LYS A 553 -20.81 -21.02 -15.27
C LYS A 553 -20.22 -21.19 -13.88
N TYR A 554 -20.05 -20.11 -13.15
CA TYR A 554 -19.28 -20.08 -11.90
C TYR A 554 -20.09 -19.42 -10.80
N THR A 555 -20.12 -20.02 -9.62
CA THR A 555 -20.47 -19.30 -8.40
C THR A 555 -19.40 -18.25 -8.07
N ARG A 556 -19.67 -17.35 -7.14
CA ARG A 556 -18.69 -16.35 -6.69
C ARG A 556 -17.39 -17.01 -6.19
N GLN A 557 -17.51 -18.09 -5.43
CA GLN A 557 -16.36 -18.86 -4.95
C GLN A 557 -15.57 -19.46 -6.11
N GLN A 558 -16.24 -20.17 -7.02
CA GLN A 558 -15.58 -20.78 -8.17
C GLN A 558 -14.91 -19.74 -9.08
N LEU A 559 -15.53 -18.55 -9.19
CA LEU A 559 -14.96 -17.44 -9.95
C LEU A 559 -13.67 -16.91 -9.30
N SER A 560 -13.68 -16.79 -7.97
CA SER A 560 -12.47 -16.45 -7.22
C SER A 560 -11.37 -17.50 -7.42
N ASP A 561 -11.71 -18.80 -7.35
CA ASP A 561 -10.76 -19.88 -7.58
C ASP A 561 -10.20 -19.86 -9.03
N GLU A 562 -11.01 -19.48 -10.02
CA GLU A 562 -10.54 -19.33 -11.42
C GLU A 562 -9.64 -18.08 -11.56
N PHE A 563 -9.92 -16.97 -10.85
CA PHE A 563 -9.02 -15.80 -10.84
C PHE A 563 -7.66 -16.16 -10.26
N ASP A 564 -7.63 -16.87 -9.14
CA ASP A 564 -6.38 -17.31 -8.51
C ASP A 564 -5.60 -18.27 -9.40
N LYS A 565 -6.28 -19.26 -9.99
CA LYS A 565 -5.69 -20.25 -10.90
C LYS A 565 -5.07 -19.59 -12.15
N LEU A 566 -5.74 -18.56 -12.67
CA LEU A 566 -5.26 -17.79 -13.81
C LEU A 566 -4.33 -16.63 -13.40
N LYS A 567 -4.02 -16.51 -12.11
CA LYS A 567 -3.20 -15.42 -11.56
C LYS A 567 -3.74 -14.03 -11.92
N ILE A 568 -5.05 -13.88 -11.95
CA ILE A 568 -5.70 -12.60 -12.21
C ILE A 568 -5.61 -11.77 -10.92
N ALA A 569 -4.79 -10.74 -10.93
CA ALA A 569 -4.66 -9.79 -9.83
C ALA A 569 -5.29 -8.45 -10.22
N GLY A 570 -6.27 -8.00 -9.47
CA GLY A 570 -7.07 -6.82 -9.79
C GLY A 570 -8.54 -7.19 -10.03
N GLY A 571 -9.16 -6.54 -10.98
CA GLY A 571 -10.56 -6.79 -11.35
C GLY A 571 -10.71 -7.32 -12.78
N ILE A 572 -11.92 -7.27 -13.33
CA ILE A 572 -12.18 -7.69 -14.70
C ILE A 572 -11.88 -6.61 -15.75
N TYR A 573 -11.74 -5.38 -15.32
CA TYR A 573 -11.42 -4.23 -16.18
C TYR A 573 -9.94 -3.87 -16.16
N HIS A 574 -9.29 -4.06 -15.02
CA HIS A 574 -7.87 -3.81 -14.86
C HIS A 574 -7.29 -4.98 -14.09
N PHE A 575 -6.41 -5.74 -14.72
CA PHE A 575 -5.77 -6.89 -14.06
C PHE A 575 -4.39 -7.19 -14.63
N ASP A 576 -3.60 -7.81 -13.79
CA ASP A 576 -2.35 -8.46 -14.17
C ASP A 576 -2.55 -9.97 -14.25
N THR A 577 -1.82 -10.63 -15.15
CA THR A 577 -1.73 -12.08 -15.27
C THR A 577 -0.39 -12.47 -15.88
N THR A 578 -0.22 -13.73 -16.30
CA THR A 578 0.97 -14.19 -17.00
C THR A 578 0.68 -14.54 -18.45
N ARG A 579 1.72 -14.59 -19.28
CA ARG A 579 1.65 -14.96 -20.70
C ARG A 579 0.84 -16.24 -20.92
N ALA A 580 1.15 -17.29 -20.14
CA ALA A 580 0.48 -18.58 -20.28
C ALA A 580 -1.02 -18.52 -19.93
N ASN A 581 -1.40 -17.64 -19.03
CA ASN A 581 -2.77 -17.50 -18.54
C ASN A 581 -3.59 -16.45 -19.29
N LEU A 582 -2.94 -15.50 -19.98
CA LEU A 582 -3.62 -14.39 -20.65
C LEU A 582 -4.78 -14.81 -21.56
N PRO A 583 -4.66 -15.88 -22.41
CA PRO A 583 -5.76 -16.34 -23.25
C PRO A 583 -7.00 -16.72 -22.45
N ALA A 584 -6.82 -17.46 -21.37
CA ALA A 584 -7.92 -17.87 -20.50
C ALA A 584 -8.45 -16.72 -19.63
N ALA A 585 -7.59 -15.82 -19.17
CA ALA A 585 -7.97 -14.65 -18.38
C ALA A 585 -8.84 -13.67 -19.19
N LEU A 586 -8.52 -13.41 -20.46
CA LEU A 586 -9.33 -12.57 -21.33
C LEU A 586 -10.71 -13.18 -21.59
N ARG A 587 -10.77 -14.48 -21.84
CA ARG A 587 -12.05 -15.19 -22.01
C ARG A 587 -12.88 -15.17 -20.73
N LEU A 588 -12.24 -15.37 -19.59
CA LEU A 588 -12.93 -15.32 -18.29
C LEU A 588 -13.46 -13.91 -18.00
N ALA A 589 -12.66 -12.86 -18.20
CA ALA A 589 -13.10 -11.48 -18.02
C ALA A 589 -14.28 -11.15 -18.95
N ALA A 590 -14.21 -11.52 -20.23
CA ALA A 590 -15.31 -11.37 -21.17
C ALA A 590 -16.56 -12.15 -20.73
N HIS A 591 -16.39 -13.40 -20.26
CA HIS A 591 -17.50 -14.21 -19.76
C HIS A 591 -18.19 -13.57 -18.54
N VAL A 592 -17.43 -13.05 -17.58
CA VAL A 592 -17.96 -12.36 -16.40
C VAL A 592 -18.79 -11.14 -16.79
N MET A 593 -18.34 -10.38 -17.75
CA MET A 593 -19.07 -9.19 -18.23
C MET A 593 -20.32 -9.53 -19.07
N LYS A 594 -20.27 -10.63 -19.85
CA LYS A 594 -21.36 -11.00 -20.77
C LYS A 594 -22.46 -11.83 -20.11
N ALA A 595 -22.10 -12.67 -19.14
CA ALA A 595 -22.97 -13.69 -18.60
C ALA A 595 -23.02 -13.75 -17.07
N PRO A 596 -23.15 -12.60 -16.39
CA PRO A 596 -23.36 -12.62 -14.94
C PRO A 596 -24.71 -13.25 -14.60
N SER A 597 -24.76 -14.04 -13.53
CA SER A 597 -25.98 -14.73 -13.10
C SER A 597 -26.84 -13.90 -12.13
N PHE A 598 -26.24 -12.90 -11.50
CA PHE A 598 -26.90 -12.04 -10.51
C PHE A 598 -27.65 -12.85 -9.43
N PRO A 599 -26.95 -13.64 -8.60
CA PRO A 599 -27.61 -14.45 -7.59
C PRO A 599 -28.33 -13.57 -6.56
N PRO A 600 -29.59 -13.89 -6.16
CA PRO A 600 -30.34 -13.07 -5.22
C PRO A 600 -29.68 -12.90 -3.86
N ALA A 601 -29.06 -13.95 -3.33
CA ALA A 601 -28.33 -13.92 -2.06
C ALA A 601 -27.13 -12.98 -2.11
N GLU A 602 -26.37 -13.00 -3.20
CA GLU A 602 -25.22 -12.10 -3.41
C GLU A 602 -25.66 -10.64 -3.58
N PHE A 603 -26.80 -10.40 -4.23
CA PHE A 603 -27.35 -9.07 -4.36
C PHE A 603 -27.75 -8.50 -3.00
N GLU A 604 -28.44 -9.27 -2.17
CA GLU A 604 -28.83 -8.81 -0.85
C GLU A 604 -27.62 -8.59 0.06
N GLN A 605 -26.63 -9.46 0.01
CA GLN A 605 -25.37 -9.28 0.71
C GLN A 605 -24.65 -7.99 0.27
N LEU A 606 -24.55 -7.74 -1.04
CA LEU A 606 -23.96 -6.51 -1.57
C LEU A 606 -24.71 -5.28 -1.08
N ARG A 607 -26.06 -5.32 -1.12
CA ARG A 607 -26.91 -4.25 -0.65
C ARG A 607 -26.60 -3.90 0.80
N GLN A 608 -26.56 -4.90 1.69
CA GLN A 608 -26.27 -4.70 3.09
C GLN A 608 -24.83 -4.16 3.31
N GLN A 609 -23.85 -4.72 2.63
CA GLN A 609 -22.46 -4.22 2.69
C GLN A 609 -22.36 -2.76 2.26
N THR A 610 -23.04 -2.40 1.17
CA THR A 610 -23.03 -1.04 0.64
C THR A 610 -23.72 -0.07 1.60
N LEU A 611 -24.86 -0.45 2.19
CA LEU A 611 -25.57 0.38 3.18
C LEU A 611 -24.69 0.64 4.41
N VAL A 612 -24.03 -0.38 4.94
CA VAL A 612 -23.10 -0.22 6.07
C VAL A 612 -21.93 0.70 5.71
N GLY A 613 -21.33 0.49 4.54
CA GLY A 613 -20.22 1.31 4.06
C GLY A 613 -20.59 2.79 3.87
N ILE A 614 -21.79 3.08 3.41
CA ILE A 614 -22.26 4.46 3.26
C ILE A 614 -22.61 5.07 4.60
N GLU A 615 -23.30 4.34 5.49
CA GLU A 615 -23.63 4.83 6.82
C GLU A 615 -22.40 5.18 7.64
N ALA A 616 -21.32 4.39 7.53
CA ALA A 616 -20.05 4.67 8.19
C ALA A 616 -19.40 6.01 7.77
N GLN A 617 -19.79 6.55 6.61
CA GLN A 617 -19.27 7.83 6.12
C GLN A 617 -19.89 9.06 6.83
N ARG A 618 -21.01 8.89 7.55
CA ARG A 618 -21.72 10.02 8.19
C ARG A 618 -20.88 10.78 9.21
N ASN A 619 -20.02 10.07 9.91
CA ASN A 619 -19.19 10.63 10.97
C ASN A 619 -17.69 10.60 10.67
N ASP A 620 -17.31 10.21 9.44
CA ASP A 620 -15.93 10.28 9.00
C ASP A 620 -15.61 11.71 8.50
N PRO A 621 -14.68 12.44 9.13
CA PRO A 621 -14.39 13.83 8.76
C PRO A 621 -14.05 14.01 7.28
N LYS A 622 -13.32 13.06 6.69
CA LYS A 622 -12.91 13.13 5.29
C LYS A 622 -14.12 12.97 4.35
N SER A 623 -14.98 12.02 4.64
CA SER A 623 -16.19 11.77 3.86
C SER A 623 -17.18 12.94 3.97
N VAL A 624 -17.41 13.44 5.19
CA VAL A 624 -18.29 14.58 5.46
C VAL A 624 -17.82 15.83 4.74
N ALA A 625 -16.54 16.18 4.86
CA ALA A 625 -15.98 17.35 4.17
C ALA A 625 -15.97 17.19 2.64
N GLY A 626 -15.60 16.02 2.15
CA GLY A 626 -15.57 15.70 0.70
C GLY A 626 -16.95 15.73 0.08
N GLN A 627 -17.96 15.16 0.76
CA GLN A 627 -19.35 15.18 0.34
C GLN A 627 -19.89 16.61 0.25
N ALA A 628 -19.73 17.40 1.30
CA ALA A 628 -20.20 18.78 1.34
C ALA A 628 -19.50 19.66 0.28
N LEU A 629 -18.22 19.44 0.01
CA LEU A 629 -17.49 20.13 -1.05
C LEU A 629 -18.02 19.69 -2.42
N GLY A 630 -18.20 18.38 -2.65
CA GLY A 630 -18.73 17.83 -3.89
C GLY A 630 -20.14 18.36 -4.22
N GLU A 631 -21.05 18.33 -3.24
CA GLU A 631 -22.41 18.88 -3.39
C GLU A 631 -22.41 20.37 -3.72
N TYR A 632 -21.52 21.14 -3.10
CA TYR A 632 -21.43 22.58 -3.34
C TYR A 632 -21.02 22.90 -4.79
N PHE A 633 -20.16 22.11 -5.38
CA PHE A 633 -19.71 22.26 -6.76
C PHE A 633 -20.60 21.55 -7.77
N SER A 634 -21.45 20.61 -7.36
CA SER A 634 -22.35 19.90 -8.24
C SER A 634 -23.65 20.72 -8.46
N ARG A 635 -23.80 21.29 -9.64
CA ARG A 635 -25.00 22.03 -10.04
C ARG A 635 -25.88 21.24 -11.01
N TYR A 636 -25.62 19.96 -11.18
CA TYR A 636 -26.46 19.09 -11.97
C TYR A 636 -27.77 18.80 -11.23
N PRO A 637 -28.89 18.70 -11.98
CA PRO A 637 -30.17 18.38 -11.35
C PRO A 637 -30.13 16.98 -10.70
N LYS A 638 -30.97 16.81 -9.71
CA LYS A 638 -31.14 15.50 -9.05
C LYS A 638 -31.55 14.45 -10.09
N GLY A 639 -30.89 13.30 -10.06
CA GLY A 639 -31.05 12.21 -11.03
C GLY A 639 -30.08 12.29 -12.22
N ASP A 640 -29.40 13.40 -12.45
CA ASP A 640 -28.34 13.45 -13.46
C ASP A 640 -27.20 12.50 -13.05
N TYR A 641 -26.66 11.75 -14.00
CA TYR A 641 -25.61 10.78 -13.74
C TYR A 641 -24.31 11.41 -13.21
N ARG A 642 -24.11 12.70 -13.40
CA ARG A 642 -22.95 13.50 -12.92
C ARG A 642 -23.21 14.16 -11.57
N ALA A 643 -24.45 14.15 -11.08
CA ALA A 643 -24.81 14.79 -9.80
C ALA A 643 -24.13 14.09 -8.62
N VAL A 644 -23.73 14.86 -7.62
CA VAL A 644 -23.29 14.32 -6.34
C VAL A 644 -24.51 14.04 -5.47
N GLN A 645 -24.71 12.79 -5.12
CA GLN A 645 -25.81 12.35 -4.27
C GLN A 645 -25.43 12.49 -2.79
N SER A 646 -26.36 12.95 -1.97
CA SER A 646 -26.18 12.93 -0.52
C SER A 646 -26.16 11.49 0.02
N ILE A 647 -25.63 11.30 1.23
CA ILE A 647 -25.64 9.99 1.91
C ILE A 647 -27.06 9.44 2.03
N ASP A 648 -28.04 10.30 2.38
CA ASP A 648 -29.45 9.88 2.51
C ASP A 648 -30.07 9.48 1.17
N GLU A 649 -29.73 10.17 0.09
CA GLU A 649 -30.15 9.80 -1.27
C GLU A 649 -29.56 8.46 -1.70
N GLN A 650 -28.27 8.26 -1.48
CA GLN A 650 -27.60 6.98 -1.78
C GLN A 650 -28.25 5.83 -1.00
N ILE A 651 -28.50 6.00 0.30
CA ILE A 651 -29.17 5.00 1.15
C ILE A 651 -30.58 4.71 0.63
N ALA A 652 -31.35 5.74 0.31
CA ALA A 652 -32.72 5.59 -0.19
C ALA A 652 -32.75 4.84 -1.53
N GLU A 653 -31.86 5.20 -2.46
CA GLU A 653 -31.76 4.53 -3.75
C GLU A 653 -31.32 3.07 -3.62
N ILE A 654 -30.30 2.77 -2.79
CA ILE A 654 -29.83 1.39 -2.60
C ILE A 654 -30.92 0.51 -1.98
N LYS A 655 -31.72 1.06 -1.05
CA LYS A 655 -32.88 0.35 -0.48
C LYS A 655 -33.97 0.09 -1.52
N ALA A 656 -34.16 1.00 -2.47
CA ALA A 656 -35.19 0.90 -3.49
C ALA A 656 -34.82 0.01 -4.70
N ILE A 657 -33.52 -0.12 -5.02
CA ILE A 657 -33.04 -0.93 -6.16
C ILE A 657 -33.44 -2.39 -5.98
N THR A 658 -34.00 -2.97 -7.02
CA THR A 658 -34.34 -4.39 -7.10
C THR A 658 -33.30 -5.18 -7.91
N LEU A 659 -33.29 -6.49 -7.73
CA LEU A 659 -32.45 -7.36 -8.55
C LEU A 659 -32.82 -7.31 -10.04
N GLU A 660 -34.09 -7.06 -10.37
CA GLU A 660 -34.55 -6.91 -11.76
C GLU A 660 -34.03 -5.61 -12.37
N ASP A 661 -33.88 -4.55 -11.60
CA ASP A 661 -33.25 -3.30 -12.07
C ASP A 661 -31.78 -3.54 -12.45
N ILE A 662 -31.04 -4.32 -11.66
CA ILE A 662 -29.67 -4.75 -11.97
C ILE A 662 -29.60 -5.52 -13.28
N LYS A 663 -30.44 -6.54 -13.43
CA LYS A 663 -30.54 -7.37 -14.63
C LYS A 663 -30.93 -6.55 -15.86
N ARG A 664 -31.92 -5.65 -15.70
CA ARG A 664 -32.36 -4.75 -16.77
C ARG A 664 -31.24 -3.82 -17.20
N PHE A 665 -30.53 -3.19 -16.25
CA PHE A 665 -29.41 -2.31 -16.54
C PHE A 665 -28.32 -3.04 -17.33
N HIS A 666 -27.96 -4.25 -16.91
CA HIS A 666 -26.97 -5.06 -17.61
C HIS A 666 -27.41 -5.36 -19.06
N ARG A 667 -28.68 -5.81 -19.26
CA ARG A 667 -29.22 -6.12 -20.60
C ARG A 667 -29.28 -4.90 -21.53
N GLU A 668 -29.56 -3.72 -20.97
CA GLU A 668 -29.76 -2.49 -21.75
C GLU A 668 -28.42 -1.79 -22.10
N PHE A 669 -27.41 -1.89 -21.25
CA PHE A 669 -26.24 -1.04 -21.37
C PHE A 669 -24.95 -1.80 -21.69
N TYR A 670 -24.76 -3.01 -21.18
CA TYR A 670 -23.47 -3.68 -21.31
C TYR A 670 -23.19 -4.18 -22.72
N GLY A 671 -21.99 -3.90 -23.22
CA GLY A 671 -21.51 -4.30 -24.54
C GLY A 671 -20.19 -3.61 -24.89
N ALA A 672 -19.53 -4.04 -25.92
CA ALA A 672 -18.25 -3.54 -26.39
C ALA A 672 -18.37 -2.70 -27.70
N SER A 673 -19.53 -2.10 -27.93
CA SER A 673 -19.75 -1.24 -29.12
C SER A 673 -18.88 0.02 -29.09
N GLN A 674 -18.51 0.47 -27.91
CA GLN A 674 -17.64 1.61 -27.65
C GLN A 674 -16.78 1.30 -26.42
N GLY A 675 -15.48 1.43 -26.55
CA GLY A 675 -14.56 1.21 -25.44
C GLY A 675 -13.10 1.14 -25.89
N GLU A 676 -12.22 0.99 -24.93
CA GLU A 676 -10.78 0.91 -25.11
C GLU A 676 -10.21 -0.28 -24.33
N LEU A 677 -9.35 -1.05 -24.96
CA LEU A 677 -8.61 -2.16 -24.39
C LEU A 677 -7.11 -1.94 -24.60
N SER A 678 -6.35 -2.10 -23.56
CA SER A 678 -4.89 -2.11 -23.67
C SER A 678 -4.30 -3.34 -23.00
N ILE A 679 -3.27 -3.92 -23.64
CA ILE A 679 -2.54 -5.09 -23.17
C ILE A 679 -1.06 -4.78 -23.26
N VAL A 680 -0.34 -4.87 -22.14
CA VAL A 680 1.08 -4.53 -22.03
C VAL A 680 1.81 -5.68 -21.31
N GLY A 681 2.90 -6.18 -21.85
CA GLY A 681 3.69 -7.22 -21.20
C GLY A 681 4.15 -8.35 -22.14
N ASP A 682 4.40 -9.53 -21.60
CA ASP A 682 4.88 -10.68 -22.37
C ASP A 682 3.72 -11.51 -22.92
N PHE A 683 3.38 -11.31 -24.17
CA PHE A 683 2.30 -12.05 -24.84
C PHE A 683 2.53 -12.16 -26.34
N ASP A 684 1.80 -13.06 -26.99
CA ASP A 684 1.72 -13.16 -28.43
C ASP A 684 0.63 -12.25 -28.99
N VAL A 685 1.01 -11.31 -29.86
CA VAL A 685 0.11 -10.30 -30.41
C VAL A 685 -0.96 -10.91 -31.31
N GLN A 686 -0.63 -11.91 -32.13
CA GLN A 686 -1.57 -12.50 -33.09
C GLN A 686 -2.61 -13.36 -32.35
N GLU A 687 -2.16 -14.20 -31.44
CA GLU A 687 -3.04 -15.03 -30.61
C GLU A 687 -3.98 -14.13 -29.78
N THR A 688 -3.41 -13.12 -29.13
CA THR A 688 -4.19 -12.21 -28.28
C THR A 688 -5.21 -11.41 -29.08
N ALA A 689 -4.84 -10.90 -30.26
CA ALA A 689 -5.77 -10.20 -31.15
C ALA A 689 -6.92 -11.09 -31.62
N ALA A 690 -6.63 -12.36 -31.93
CA ALA A 690 -7.66 -13.34 -32.33
C ALA A 690 -8.67 -13.59 -31.17
N ILE A 691 -8.18 -13.68 -29.93
CA ILE A 691 -9.04 -13.86 -28.74
C ILE A 691 -9.90 -12.61 -28.51
N VAL A 692 -9.29 -11.42 -28.55
CA VAL A 692 -10.03 -10.17 -28.41
C VAL A 692 -11.12 -10.06 -29.49
N ALA A 693 -10.82 -10.41 -30.73
CA ALA A 693 -11.78 -10.42 -31.82
C ALA A 693 -12.92 -11.42 -31.56
N ALA A 694 -12.59 -12.63 -31.16
CA ALA A 694 -13.59 -13.67 -30.85
C ALA A 694 -14.51 -13.26 -29.68
N GLU A 695 -13.97 -12.59 -28.68
CA GLU A 695 -14.73 -12.25 -27.49
C GLU A 695 -15.53 -10.94 -27.62
N PHE A 696 -15.07 -9.95 -28.38
CA PHE A 696 -15.68 -8.62 -28.31
C PHE A 696 -16.35 -8.14 -29.60
N THR A 697 -16.09 -8.75 -30.77
CA THR A 697 -16.64 -8.25 -32.06
C THR A 697 -18.17 -8.19 -32.07
N ASP A 698 -18.83 -9.22 -31.60
CA ASP A 698 -20.29 -9.35 -31.68
C ASP A 698 -21.02 -8.95 -30.39
N TRP A 699 -20.28 -8.56 -29.36
CA TRP A 699 -20.88 -8.14 -28.10
C TRP A 699 -21.24 -6.64 -28.16
N LYS A 700 -22.48 -6.35 -28.53
CA LYS A 700 -22.98 -4.99 -28.76
C LYS A 700 -23.75 -4.45 -27.55
N SER A 701 -23.52 -3.20 -27.17
CA SER A 701 -24.40 -2.48 -26.24
C SER A 701 -25.72 -2.13 -26.96
N PRO A 702 -26.88 -2.48 -26.41
CA PRO A 702 -28.16 -2.06 -26.98
C PRO A 702 -28.40 -0.54 -26.91
N ALA A 703 -27.98 0.09 -25.81
CA ALA A 703 -28.08 1.55 -25.66
C ALA A 703 -26.99 2.26 -26.44
N PRO A 704 -27.36 3.30 -27.23
CA PRO A 704 -26.39 4.12 -27.90
C PRO A 704 -25.52 4.87 -26.88
N TYR A 705 -24.26 5.09 -27.23
CA TYR A 705 -23.36 5.86 -26.41
C TYR A 705 -23.28 7.31 -26.89
N ALA A 706 -23.44 8.24 -25.98
CA ALA A 706 -23.01 9.63 -26.14
C ALA A 706 -22.32 10.12 -24.89
N ARG A 707 -21.15 10.70 -25.06
CA ARG A 707 -20.35 11.18 -23.93
C ARG A 707 -21.11 12.23 -23.13
N LEU A 708 -21.10 12.08 -21.81
CA LEU A 708 -21.66 13.09 -20.90
C LEU A 708 -20.69 14.30 -20.83
N THR A 709 -21.15 15.47 -21.25
CA THR A 709 -20.37 16.71 -21.16
C THR A 709 -20.25 17.15 -19.70
N ARG A 710 -19.06 17.52 -19.28
CA ARG A 710 -18.82 18.11 -17.95
C ARG A 710 -18.81 19.62 -18.03
N THR A 711 -19.61 20.26 -17.19
CA THR A 711 -19.69 21.71 -17.09
C THR A 711 -18.80 22.24 -15.99
N ASN A 712 -18.06 23.28 -16.29
CA ASN A 712 -17.35 24.05 -15.27
C ASN A 712 -18.35 25.04 -14.63
N PHE A 713 -18.78 24.72 -13.41
CA PHE A 713 -19.70 25.60 -12.68
C PHE A 713 -18.88 26.65 -11.90
N ASP A 714 -19.17 27.91 -12.15
CA ASP A 714 -18.70 29.00 -11.30
C ASP A 714 -19.55 29.08 -10.04
N VAL A 715 -18.90 29.02 -8.90
CA VAL A 715 -19.56 29.06 -7.58
C VAL A 715 -18.87 30.10 -6.70
N PRO A 716 -19.64 30.85 -5.89
CA PRO A 716 -19.06 31.83 -4.97
C PRO A 716 -18.19 31.15 -3.91
N ALA A 717 -17.17 31.84 -3.46
CA ALA A 717 -16.35 31.36 -2.35
C ALA A 717 -17.19 31.23 -1.07
N VAL A 718 -17.02 30.15 -0.36
CA VAL A 718 -17.71 29.89 0.90
C VAL A 718 -16.76 29.16 1.87
N ARG A 719 -17.02 29.32 3.15
CA ARG A 719 -16.41 28.53 4.21
C ARG A 719 -17.47 27.79 4.99
N LYS A 720 -17.30 26.49 5.13
CA LYS A 720 -18.16 25.63 5.93
C LYS A 720 -17.33 24.89 6.94
N ASN A 721 -17.75 24.95 8.19
CA ASN A 721 -17.21 24.11 9.26
C ASN A 721 -18.28 23.08 9.63
N LEU A 722 -17.93 21.83 9.60
CA LEU A 722 -18.83 20.72 9.86
C LEU A 722 -18.38 20.01 11.12
N ASP A 723 -19.31 19.72 12.01
CA ASP A 723 -19.02 19.03 13.26
C ASP A 723 -18.98 17.52 13.03
N THR A 724 -17.90 16.91 13.47
CA THR A 724 -17.76 15.45 13.53
C THR A 724 -17.27 15.07 14.93
N PRO A 725 -18.24 14.90 15.87
CA PRO A 725 -17.94 14.74 17.28
C PRO A 725 -17.05 13.54 17.56
N ASP A 726 -16.23 13.64 18.61
CA ASP A 726 -15.41 12.56 19.16
C ASP A 726 -14.27 12.08 18.26
N LYS A 727 -13.96 12.84 17.21
CA LYS A 727 -12.81 12.55 16.33
C LYS A 727 -11.53 13.25 16.82
N GLU A 728 -10.42 12.54 16.76
CA GLU A 728 -9.11 13.07 17.17
C GLU A 728 -8.46 13.92 16.07
N ASN A 729 -8.80 13.65 14.81
CA ASN A 729 -8.39 14.46 13.67
C ASN A 729 -9.58 15.04 12.93
N GLY A 730 -9.38 16.23 12.41
CA GLY A 730 -10.25 16.85 11.43
C GLY A 730 -9.57 16.92 10.05
N VAL A 731 -10.35 17.30 9.07
CA VAL A 731 -9.96 17.40 7.67
C VAL A 731 -10.25 18.79 7.13
N TYR A 732 -9.32 19.29 6.37
CA TYR A 732 -9.44 20.49 5.54
C TYR A 732 -9.48 20.08 4.08
N VAL A 733 -10.51 20.48 3.34
CA VAL A 733 -10.57 20.36 1.88
C VAL A 733 -10.97 21.69 1.28
N ALA A 734 -10.31 22.06 0.18
CA ALA A 734 -10.65 23.28 -0.52
C ALA A 734 -10.53 23.11 -2.03
N ARG A 735 -11.29 23.93 -2.80
CA ARG A 735 -11.31 23.81 -4.25
C ARG A 735 -11.64 25.15 -4.93
N ILE A 736 -11.05 25.33 -6.10
CA ILE A 736 -11.42 26.33 -7.10
C ILE A 736 -11.69 25.58 -8.42
N ASN A 737 -12.82 25.78 -9.06
CA ASN A 737 -13.02 25.30 -10.43
C ASN A 737 -12.26 26.18 -11.41
N LEU A 738 -11.62 25.56 -12.39
CA LEU A 738 -10.82 26.22 -13.43
C LEU A 738 -11.43 25.94 -14.80
N ASP A 739 -11.57 26.97 -15.60
CA ASP A 739 -11.87 26.85 -17.00
C ASP A 739 -10.61 26.42 -17.76
N LEU A 740 -10.27 25.15 -17.63
CA LEU A 740 -8.99 24.56 -18.03
C LEU A 740 -9.18 23.24 -18.76
N ALA A 741 -8.57 23.12 -19.90
CA ALA A 741 -8.41 21.85 -20.63
C ALA A 741 -6.94 21.46 -20.71
N ASP A 742 -6.66 20.18 -20.92
CA ASP A 742 -5.27 19.64 -20.92
C ASP A 742 -4.46 20.02 -22.18
N ASN A 743 -5.11 20.58 -23.19
CA ASN A 743 -4.49 21.20 -24.36
C ASN A 743 -4.32 22.74 -24.24
N ASP A 744 -4.71 23.31 -23.11
CA ASP A 744 -4.48 24.72 -22.83
C ASP A 744 -2.98 25.05 -22.74
N PRO A 745 -2.53 26.18 -23.27
CA PRO A 745 -1.14 26.63 -23.14
C PRO A 745 -0.66 26.73 -21.69
N ASP A 746 -1.56 27.03 -20.75
CA ASP A 746 -1.24 27.18 -19.33
C ASP A 746 -1.18 25.84 -18.56
N PHE A 747 -1.69 24.75 -19.12
CA PHE A 747 -1.80 23.49 -18.37
C PHE A 747 -0.43 22.92 -17.95
N ALA A 748 0.56 22.96 -18.83
CA ALA A 748 1.92 22.51 -18.49
C ALA A 748 2.54 23.38 -17.38
N ALA A 749 2.32 24.70 -17.45
CA ALA A 749 2.81 25.65 -16.45
C ALA A 749 2.11 25.46 -15.10
N LEU A 750 0.79 25.26 -15.09
CA LEU A 750 0.01 24.99 -13.88
C LEU A 750 0.35 23.62 -13.26
N SER A 751 0.61 22.60 -14.08
CA SER A 751 1.06 21.31 -13.61
C SER A 751 2.40 21.42 -12.88
N LEU A 752 3.34 22.17 -13.44
CA LEU A 752 4.64 22.40 -12.80
C LEU A 752 4.53 23.28 -11.55
N ALA A 753 3.71 24.33 -11.59
CA ALA A 753 3.44 25.16 -10.42
C ALA A 753 2.82 24.35 -9.26
N ASN A 754 1.85 23.50 -9.59
CA ASN A 754 1.23 22.62 -8.61
C ASN A 754 2.23 21.61 -8.03
N TYR A 755 3.14 21.07 -8.84
CA TYR A 755 4.20 20.19 -8.37
C TYR A 755 5.05 20.83 -7.27
N ILE A 756 5.38 22.10 -7.41
CA ILE A 756 6.11 22.88 -6.39
C ILE A 756 5.21 23.19 -5.20
N PHE A 757 3.96 23.58 -5.46
CA PHE A 757 3.08 24.09 -4.42
C PHE A 757 2.63 22.99 -3.45
N GLY A 758 2.12 21.86 -3.95
CA GLY A 758 1.59 20.79 -3.08
C GLY A 758 1.43 19.44 -3.76
N GLY A 759 1.70 19.33 -5.07
CA GLY A 759 1.48 18.12 -5.86
C GLY A 759 2.72 17.24 -6.07
N GLY A 760 3.90 17.70 -5.67
CA GLY A 760 5.15 16.95 -5.81
C GLY A 760 5.23 15.73 -4.92
N ALA A 761 6.09 14.78 -5.27
CA ALA A 761 6.34 13.60 -4.46
C ALA A 761 7.04 13.97 -3.15
N GLY A 762 6.45 13.56 -2.03
CA GLY A 762 7.08 13.64 -0.72
C GLY A 762 6.87 14.98 0.01
N LEU A 763 7.73 15.20 1.02
CA LEU A 763 7.55 16.21 2.07
C LEU A 763 7.97 17.63 1.68
N ASN A 764 8.36 17.88 0.44
CA ASN A 764 9.08 19.10 0.03
C ASN A 764 8.29 20.05 -0.85
N SER A 765 6.98 19.90 -0.92
CA SER A 765 6.15 20.95 -1.49
C SER A 765 6.05 22.12 -0.51
N ARG A 766 5.77 23.33 -1.00
CA ARG A 766 5.56 24.51 -0.16
C ARG A 766 4.47 24.30 0.89
N VAL A 767 3.41 23.56 0.51
CA VAL A 767 2.34 23.15 1.44
C VAL A 767 2.92 22.33 2.58
N MET A 768 3.65 21.26 2.28
CA MET A 768 4.19 20.38 3.31
C MET A 768 5.28 21.05 4.14
N GLU A 769 6.15 21.84 3.51
CA GLU A 769 7.12 22.64 4.23
C GLU A 769 6.45 23.60 5.23
N ARG A 770 5.34 24.22 4.82
CA ARG A 770 4.60 25.15 5.67
C ARG A 770 3.88 24.42 6.82
N ILE A 771 3.01 23.46 6.50
CA ILE A 771 2.08 22.91 7.50
C ILE A 771 2.70 21.78 8.34
N ARG A 772 3.71 21.08 7.83
CA ARG A 772 4.38 19.99 8.54
C ARG A 772 5.72 20.43 9.13
N GLN A 773 6.62 20.95 8.31
CA GLN A 773 8.00 21.23 8.73
C GLN A 773 8.11 22.48 9.60
N LYS A 774 7.42 23.58 9.22
CA LYS A 774 7.53 24.86 9.90
C LYS A 774 6.54 25.01 11.04
N ASP A 775 5.26 24.74 10.79
CA ASP A 775 4.20 25.04 11.73
C ASP A 775 3.76 23.82 12.55
N GLY A 776 4.13 22.57 12.17
CA GLY A 776 3.79 21.35 12.88
C GLY A 776 2.28 21.10 13.02
N LEU A 777 1.46 21.60 12.10
CA LEU A 777 0.00 21.56 12.18
C LEU A 777 -0.62 20.31 11.60
N SER A 778 0.08 19.65 10.69
CA SER A 778 -0.47 18.55 9.89
C SER A 778 0.57 17.49 9.62
N TYR A 779 0.17 16.24 9.71
CA TYR A 779 0.96 15.10 9.24
C TYR A 779 1.06 15.07 7.71
N GLY A 780 -0.03 15.39 7.01
CA GLY A 780 -0.07 15.31 5.57
C GLY A 780 -1.09 16.25 4.93
N GLY A 781 -0.70 16.73 3.78
CA GLY A 781 -1.54 17.58 2.96
C GLY A 781 -0.91 17.77 1.58
N GLY A 782 -1.67 18.39 0.69
CA GLY A 782 -1.17 18.63 -0.66
C GLY A 782 -2.15 19.40 -1.51
N SER A 783 -1.75 19.61 -2.75
CA SER A 783 -2.59 20.23 -3.77
C SER A 783 -2.64 19.38 -5.04
N SER A 784 -3.68 19.58 -5.81
CA SER A 784 -3.80 19.00 -7.15
C SER A 784 -4.37 20.00 -8.13
N VAL A 785 -3.86 19.97 -9.36
CA VAL A 785 -4.46 20.64 -10.52
C VAL A 785 -4.97 19.57 -11.46
N SER A 786 -6.22 19.65 -11.83
CA SER A 786 -6.82 18.85 -12.89
C SER A 786 -7.24 19.72 -14.05
N ALA A 787 -7.16 19.18 -15.26
CA ALA A 787 -7.70 19.77 -16.47
C ALA A 787 -8.62 18.76 -17.15
N GLY A 788 -9.67 19.22 -17.78
CA GLY A 788 -10.50 18.35 -18.58
C GLY A 788 -9.79 17.98 -19.88
N SER A 789 -9.83 16.71 -20.26
CA SER A 789 -9.17 16.28 -21.53
C SER A 789 -10.00 16.62 -22.77
N ILE A 790 -11.29 16.90 -22.63
CA ILE A 790 -12.22 17.26 -23.69
C ILE A 790 -12.99 18.53 -23.29
N ASP A 791 -13.63 18.52 -22.14
CA ASP A 791 -14.38 19.67 -21.63
C ASP A 791 -13.45 20.58 -20.83
N ARG A 792 -13.72 21.88 -20.85
CA ARG A 792 -12.99 22.86 -20.05
C ARG A 792 -13.46 22.86 -18.59
N ALA A 793 -13.29 21.74 -17.90
CA ALA A 793 -13.79 21.50 -16.57
C ALA A 793 -12.64 21.02 -15.64
N GLY A 794 -11.71 21.93 -15.37
CA GLY A 794 -10.59 21.72 -14.49
C GLY A 794 -10.85 22.12 -13.04
N SER A 795 -9.90 21.86 -12.16
CA SER A 795 -9.94 22.33 -10.78
C SER A 795 -8.54 22.46 -10.17
N PHE A 796 -8.42 23.33 -9.20
CA PHE A 796 -7.34 23.36 -8.22
C PHE A 796 -7.92 22.96 -6.88
N SER A 797 -7.31 21.98 -6.20
CA SER A 797 -7.78 21.48 -4.91
C SER A 797 -6.65 21.44 -3.89
N LEU A 798 -7.02 21.65 -2.62
CA LEU A 798 -6.14 21.51 -1.45
C LEU A 798 -6.78 20.54 -0.47
N SER A 799 -5.97 19.74 0.19
CA SER A 799 -6.42 18.88 1.29
C SER A 799 -5.32 18.76 2.34
N ALA A 800 -5.72 18.67 3.61
CA ALA A 800 -4.82 18.41 4.72
C ALA A 800 -5.60 17.83 5.91
N ILE A 801 -4.87 17.18 6.81
CA ILE A 801 -5.41 16.59 8.04
C ILE A 801 -4.76 17.30 9.22
N ALA A 802 -5.52 17.63 10.26
CA ALA A 802 -4.96 18.19 11.49
C ALA A 802 -5.84 17.85 12.69
N ALA A 803 -5.29 17.97 13.88
CA ALA A 803 -6.10 17.93 15.10
C ALA A 803 -7.17 19.04 15.06
N PRO A 804 -8.40 18.82 15.55
CA PRO A 804 -9.51 19.77 15.42
C PRO A 804 -9.18 21.19 15.87
N GLN A 805 -8.43 21.34 16.97
CA GLN A 805 -7.97 22.63 17.50
C GLN A 805 -6.99 23.36 16.57
N ASN A 806 -6.39 22.69 15.62
CA ASN A 806 -5.43 23.26 14.68
C ASN A 806 -6.07 23.60 13.31
N LEU A 807 -7.30 23.18 13.01
CA LEU A 807 -7.94 23.41 11.70
C LEU A 807 -7.99 24.89 11.31
N ALA A 808 -8.27 25.80 12.23
CA ALA A 808 -8.30 27.23 11.95
C ALA A 808 -6.88 27.78 11.64
N LYS A 809 -5.85 27.30 12.36
CA LYS A 809 -4.46 27.66 12.08
C LYS A 809 -3.99 27.08 10.75
N LEU A 810 -4.38 25.84 10.47
CA LEU A 810 -4.11 25.15 9.21
C LEU A 810 -4.72 25.92 8.02
N ASP A 811 -6.00 26.31 8.09
CA ASP A 811 -6.63 27.14 7.05
C ASP A 811 -5.88 28.45 6.83
N SER A 812 -5.51 29.13 7.92
CA SER A 812 -4.75 30.38 7.84
C SER A 812 -3.38 30.17 7.20
N ALA A 813 -2.67 29.09 7.56
CA ALA A 813 -1.35 28.76 7.01
C ALA A 813 -1.41 28.41 5.52
N LEU A 814 -2.36 27.55 5.10
CA LEU A 814 -2.56 27.15 3.71
C LEU A 814 -2.95 28.35 2.83
N ARG A 815 -3.82 29.20 3.33
CA ARG A 815 -4.26 30.40 2.62
C ARG A 815 -3.11 31.41 2.48
N ALA A 816 -2.37 31.65 3.56
CA ALA A 816 -1.22 32.55 3.52
C ALA A 816 -0.17 32.05 2.51
N GLU A 817 0.06 30.74 2.47
CA GLU A 817 0.98 30.14 1.51
C GLU A 817 0.48 30.25 0.07
N LEU A 818 -0.83 30.06 -0.16
CA LEU A 818 -1.44 30.23 -1.48
C LEU A 818 -1.33 31.70 -1.94
N VAL A 819 -1.66 32.65 -1.08
CA VAL A 819 -1.53 34.08 -1.37
C VAL A 819 -0.07 34.42 -1.67
N ARG A 820 0.88 33.91 -0.88
CA ARG A 820 2.31 34.09 -1.13
C ARG A 820 2.73 33.54 -2.49
N ALA A 821 2.30 32.31 -2.83
CA ALA A 821 2.63 31.68 -4.10
C ALA A 821 2.08 32.48 -5.29
N VAL A 822 0.87 33.03 -5.18
CA VAL A 822 0.27 33.89 -6.22
C VAL A 822 1.00 35.22 -6.33
N LYS A 823 1.32 35.88 -5.21
CA LYS A 823 1.94 37.20 -5.16
C LYS A 823 3.41 37.15 -5.58
N ASP A 824 4.20 36.36 -4.89
CA ASP A 824 5.66 36.33 -5.00
C ASP A 824 6.15 35.41 -6.11
N GLY A 825 5.32 34.41 -6.49
CA GLY A 825 5.65 33.39 -7.48
C GLY A 825 6.58 32.30 -6.94
N PHE A 826 7.06 31.47 -7.86
CA PHE A 826 8.07 30.42 -7.63
C PHE A 826 9.42 30.91 -8.12
N THR A 827 10.49 30.52 -7.44
CA THR A 827 11.86 30.91 -7.82
C THR A 827 12.36 30.10 -9.01
N ALA A 828 13.37 30.60 -9.70
CA ALA A 828 14.01 29.88 -10.81
C ALA A 828 14.60 28.53 -10.34
N GLU A 829 15.11 28.46 -9.12
CA GLU A 829 15.65 27.25 -8.53
C GLU A 829 14.54 26.19 -8.26
N GLU A 830 13.40 26.61 -7.68
CA GLU A 830 12.24 25.73 -7.47
C GLU A 830 11.74 25.16 -8.80
N ILE A 831 11.64 25.99 -9.83
CA ILE A 831 11.19 25.58 -11.17
C ILE A 831 12.17 24.61 -11.81
N ALA A 832 13.48 24.86 -11.72
CA ALA A 832 14.48 23.96 -12.28
C ALA A 832 14.42 22.57 -11.60
N ARG A 833 14.30 22.55 -10.27
CA ARG A 833 14.14 21.30 -9.50
C ARG A 833 12.83 20.57 -9.86
N ALA A 834 11.73 21.32 -9.93
CA ALA A 834 10.43 20.74 -10.24
C ALA A 834 10.36 20.16 -11.65
N LYS A 835 10.98 20.81 -12.64
CA LYS A 835 11.09 20.26 -14.00
C LYS A 835 11.78 18.89 -13.97
N SER A 836 12.94 18.82 -13.34
CA SER A 836 13.69 17.55 -13.23
C SER A 836 12.86 16.48 -12.52
N GLY A 837 12.28 16.81 -11.37
CA GLY A 837 11.49 15.88 -10.57
C GLY A 837 10.22 15.39 -11.29
N LEU A 838 9.44 16.30 -11.87
CA LEU A 838 8.21 15.95 -12.58
C LEU A 838 8.50 15.11 -13.84
N LEU A 839 9.51 15.47 -14.62
CA LEU A 839 9.87 14.71 -15.82
C LEU A 839 10.38 13.30 -15.46
N GLN A 840 11.20 13.16 -14.42
CA GLN A 840 11.64 11.84 -13.94
C GLN A 840 10.49 11.01 -13.42
N GLN A 841 9.58 11.59 -12.64
CA GLN A 841 8.38 10.90 -12.16
C GLN A 841 7.53 10.37 -13.34
N ARG A 842 7.39 11.14 -14.41
CA ARG A 842 6.66 10.71 -15.62
C ARG A 842 7.35 9.54 -16.33
N VAL A 843 8.69 9.53 -16.38
CA VAL A 843 9.45 8.39 -16.91
C VAL A 843 9.25 7.15 -16.03
N GLN A 844 9.32 7.28 -14.69
CA GLN A 844 9.05 6.18 -13.76
C GLN A 844 7.63 5.62 -13.93
N THR A 845 6.63 6.49 -14.12
CA THR A 845 5.25 6.05 -14.39
C THR A 845 5.17 5.23 -15.67
N ARG A 846 5.82 5.64 -16.75
CA ARG A 846 5.88 4.87 -18.01
C ARG A 846 6.70 3.58 -17.93
N ALA A 847 7.44 3.39 -16.87
CA ALA A 847 8.15 2.15 -16.61
C ALA A 847 7.23 1.04 -16.07
N GLN A 848 6.07 1.40 -15.54
CA GLN A 848 5.10 0.46 -14.96
C GLN A 848 4.11 -0.02 -16.03
N ASP A 849 3.96 -1.33 -16.18
CA ASP A 849 3.12 -1.94 -17.22
C ASP A 849 1.64 -1.59 -17.05
N SER A 850 1.14 -1.60 -15.81
CA SER A 850 -0.23 -1.21 -15.50
C SER A 850 -0.50 0.27 -15.82
N ALA A 851 0.49 1.16 -15.59
CA ALA A 851 0.37 2.56 -15.95
C ALA A 851 0.40 2.78 -17.47
N LEU A 852 1.21 2.00 -18.20
CA LEU A 852 1.20 1.99 -19.65
C LEU A 852 -0.15 1.50 -20.20
N ALA A 853 -0.70 0.42 -19.62
CA ALA A 853 -1.99 -0.11 -20.02
C ALA A 853 -3.11 0.92 -19.80
N THR A 854 -3.18 1.52 -18.60
CA THR A 854 -4.16 2.57 -18.29
C THR A 854 -3.97 3.82 -19.16
N GLY A 855 -2.72 4.20 -19.40
CA GLY A 855 -2.38 5.33 -20.28
C GLY A 855 -2.86 5.12 -21.71
N TRP A 856 -2.69 3.91 -22.26
CA TRP A 856 -3.19 3.59 -23.60
C TRP A 856 -4.71 3.63 -23.69
N VAL A 857 -5.44 3.09 -22.69
CA VAL A 857 -6.91 3.21 -22.64
C VAL A 857 -7.33 4.69 -22.71
N THR A 858 -6.70 5.53 -21.91
CA THR A 858 -6.97 6.98 -21.92
C THR A 858 -6.65 7.61 -23.29
N TYR A 859 -5.51 7.28 -23.89
CA TYR A 859 -5.12 7.86 -25.18
C TYR A 859 -5.98 7.36 -26.34
N LEU A 860 -6.39 6.10 -26.34
CA LEU A 860 -7.33 5.58 -27.33
C LEU A 860 -8.68 6.30 -27.27
N PHE A 861 -9.19 6.55 -26.06
CA PHE A 861 -10.43 7.32 -25.87
C PHE A 861 -10.31 8.74 -26.41
N LEU A 862 -9.19 9.39 -26.16
CA LEU A 862 -8.90 10.77 -26.57
C LEU A 862 -8.38 10.90 -28.02
N GLU A 863 -8.28 9.80 -28.77
CA GLU A 863 -7.67 9.74 -30.08
C GLU A 863 -6.24 10.30 -30.13
N ARG A 864 -5.47 9.98 -29.09
CA ARG A 864 -4.08 10.36 -28.84
C ARG A 864 -3.16 9.17 -28.85
N THR A 865 -1.86 9.45 -28.82
CA THR A 865 -0.79 8.48 -28.55
C THR A 865 0.16 9.05 -27.51
N TYR A 866 1.19 8.32 -27.16
CA TYR A 866 2.27 8.84 -26.29
C TYR A 866 3.04 10.03 -26.92
N ALA A 867 2.79 10.36 -28.21
CA ALA A 867 3.29 11.61 -28.80
C ALA A 867 2.76 12.85 -28.05
N TRP A 868 1.50 12.82 -27.58
CA TRP A 868 0.95 13.88 -26.73
C TRP A 868 1.75 14.02 -25.43
N SER A 869 2.07 12.90 -24.76
CA SER A 869 2.92 12.91 -23.56
C SER A 869 4.30 13.50 -23.83
N LYS A 870 4.90 13.17 -24.98
CA LYS A 870 6.21 13.72 -25.40
C LYS A 870 6.12 15.24 -25.60
N GLN A 871 5.07 15.69 -26.26
CA GLN A 871 4.83 17.12 -26.47
C GLN A 871 4.63 17.86 -25.16
N PHE A 872 3.85 17.31 -24.25
CA PHE A 872 3.62 17.88 -22.92
C PHE A 872 4.93 17.99 -22.11
N GLU A 873 5.78 16.96 -22.14
CA GLU A 873 7.10 17.00 -21.49
C GLU A 873 8.05 18.02 -22.13
N ALA A 874 7.98 18.17 -23.45
CA ALA A 874 8.73 19.22 -24.14
C ALA A 874 8.24 20.63 -23.74
N GLN A 875 6.93 20.80 -23.56
CA GLN A 875 6.36 22.05 -23.04
C GLN A 875 6.88 22.35 -21.65
N ILE A 876 6.82 21.37 -20.71
CA ILE A 876 7.37 21.51 -19.35
C ILE A 876 8.84 21.92 -19.41
N THR A 877 9.63 21.27 -20.26
CA THR A 877 11.06 21.56 -20.41
C THR A 877 11.31 23.00 -20.85
N ALA A 878 10.50 23.49 -21.78
CA ALA A 878 10.64 24.84 -22.38
C ALA A 878 10.14 25.99 -21.46
N LEU A 879 9.32 25.72 -20.45
CA LEU A 879 8.74 26.75 -19.59
C LEU A 879 9.81 27.64 -18.97
N THR A 880 9.55 28.96 -18.91
CA THR A 880 10.34 29.90 -18.12
C THR A 880 9.70 30.14 -16.76
N THR A 881 10.46 30.72 -15.85
CA THR A 881 9.97 31.12 -14.52
C THR A 881 8.79 32.08 -14.62
N GLU A 882 8.89 33.03 -15.56
CA GLU A 882 7.86 34.05 -15.80
C GLU A 882 6.58 33.43 -16.31
N GLN A 883 6.67 32.46 -17.22
CA GLN A 883 5.50 31.76 -17.78
C GLN A 883 4.76 30.97 -16.69
N VAL A 884 5.48 30.23 -15.86
CA VAL A 884 4.88 29.47 -14.76
C VAL A 884 4.18 30.38 -13.75
N ASN A 885 4.86 31.45 -13.34
CA ASN A 885 4.31 32.41 -12.40
C ASN A 885 3.11 33.18 -13.00
N ALA A 886 3.17 33.54 -14.25
CA ALA A 886 2.06 34.23 -14.93
C ALA A 886 0.83 33.32 -15.06
N ALA A 887 1.01 32.05 -15.46
CA ALA A 887 -0.07 31.09 -15.55
C ALA A 887 -0.73 30.83 -14.18
N PHE A 888 0.06 30.67 -13.11
CA PHE A 888 -0.44 30.45 -11.76
C PHE A 888 -1.25 31.66 -11.26
N ARG A 889 -0.77 32.89 -11.48
CA ARG A 889 -1.51 34.12 -11.12
C ARG A 889 -2.81 34.30 -11.91
N ARG A 890 -2.85 33.88 -13.17
CA ARG A 890 -4.09 33.96 -13.98
C ARG A 890 -5.13 32.97 -13.50
N ALA A 891 -4.70 31.77 -13.21
CA ALA A 891 -5.62 30.66 -12.91
C ALA A 891 -6.09 30.62 -11.46
N ILE A 892 -5.20 30.97 -10.52
CA ILE A 892 -5.45 30.78 -9.09
C ILE A 892 -5.73 32.11 -8.43
N ASP A 893 -7.01 32.33 -8.12
CA ASP A 893 -7.44 33.45 -7.26
C ASP A 893 -7.79 32.93 -5.87
N PRO A 894 -6.97 33.22 -4.84
CA PRO A 894 -7.25 32.82 -3.47
C PRO A 894 -8.60 33.28 -2.91
N ALA A 895 -9.18 34.36 -3.48
CA ALA A 895 -10.48 34.86 -3.06
C ALA A 895 -11.65 33.95 -3.50
N ARG A 896 -11.44 33.12 -4.55
CA ARG A 896 -12.43 32.16 -5.05
C ARG A 896 -12.40 30.81 -4.33
N LEU A 897 -11.49 30.62 -3.38
CA LEU A 897 -11.30 29.33 -2.71
C LEU A 897 -12.51 28.98 -1.85
N VAL A 898 -13.20 27.91 -2.22
CA VAL A 898 -14.23 27.26 -1.40
C VAL A 898 -13.53 26.34 -0.40
N VAL A 899 -13.84 26.49 0.87
CA VAL A 899 -13.22 25.72 1.96
C VAL A 899 -14.27 25.00 2.76
N VAL A 900 -14.04 23.71 3.00
CA VAL A 900 -14.82 22.90 3.94
C VAL A 900 -13.86 22.26 4.93
N THR A 901 -14.15 22.42 6.21
CA THR A 901 -13.48 21.68 7.28
C THR A 901 -14.48 20.79 8.00
N ALA A 902 -14.02 19.64 8.44
CA ALA A 902 -14.79 18.76 9.32
C ALA A 902 -13.91 18.32 10.50
N GLY A 903 -14.42 18.39 11.70
CA GLY A 903 -13.70 18.04 12.92
C GLY A 903 -14.55 18.25 14.15
N ASP A 904 -14.07 17.79 15.32
CA ASP A 904 -14.78 17.93 16.59
C ASP A 904 -14.80 19.40 17.04
N GLU A 905 -15.97 20.01 17.02
CA GLU A 905 -16.15 21.42 17.39
C GLU A 905 -15.86 21.67 18.88
N ALA A 906 -16.17 20.70 19.74
CA ALA A 906 -15.89 20.83 21.17
C ALA A 906 -14.39 20.88 21.46
N LYS A 907 -13.59 20.00 20.82
CA LYS A 907 -12.14 20.00 20.90
C LYS A 907 -11.53 21.28 20.32
N SER A 908 -12.10 21.80 19.23
CA SER A 908 -11.65 23.06 18.63
C SER A 908 -11.77 24.26 19.58
N LYS A 909 -12.80 24.28 20.46
CA LYS A 909 -13.05 25.38 21.42
C LYS A 909 -12.18 25.32 22.68
N ILE A 910 -11.68 24.14 23.07
CA ILE A 910 -10.85 23.96 24.26
C ILE A 910 -9.49 24.66 24.10
N ALA A 911 -8.89 24.61 22.94
CA ALA A 911 -7.58 25.21 22.65
C ALA A 911 -7.60 26.76 22.57
N THR A 912 -8.76 27.39 22.43
CA THR A 912 -8.89 28.85 22.44
C THR A 912 -8.90 29.44 23.87
N LYS A 913 -8.91 28.56 24.89
CA LYS A 913 -8.91 28.98 26.30
C LYS A 913 -7.57 28.75 27.03
N GLN A 914 -6.59 28.17 26.38
CA GLN A 914 -5.20 28.04 26.84
C GLN A 914 -4.28 28.94 26.01
#